data_e551b58688224d8991d86860c146627f
#
_entry.id   e551b58688224d8991d86860c146627f
#
_cell.length_a   1.000
_cell.length_b   1.000
_cell.length_c   1.000
_cell.angle_alpha   90.00
_cell.angle_beta   90.00
_cell.angle_gamma   90.00
#
_symmetry.space_group_name_H-M   'P 1'
#
loop_
_entity.id
_entity.type
_entity.pdbx_description
1 polymer ?
#
loop_
_entity_poly.entity_id
_entity_poly.type
_entity_poly.pdbx_seq_one_letter_code
_entity_poly.pdbx_strand_id
1 'polypeptide(L)'
;MKLINIFILLYLLSVTSYAQLIFGQNRKKTTDAIEINYASPRELEIADIEIRGLQFLDNNALTSLSGLKVGDKIKIPGDEISLAIKKLWKQGIIGNIAIFASKIEGGQVWLVIELSERPRLMKYEFEGISKSHQTEIEDDLELTKGKIITDVVIKNTELAVQKFYESKGFFNAGVTLSQRIDTVLRNSAVLMIKVDKGRKVKIYDINFHGNEQFSDTKLRSKFKKTGETTRLSLPSSLLVNAIKLINPKHLFYFMTHKDTATAQEFRDQLSNVVKLNFFKSSKFVKEEFVNDKAALISFLNSKGFRDAAIMSDTNYAVNEKHMNIDIDISEGRKYYFREIKWEGNFIYDDATLSNVLGVQKGDVYDLELIQTKLNYDPTGVDISSLYMDDGYLFFNINPVEVGVSEDSIDLEMRVFEGGQATIRKVLITGNEKTKDYVVRRELRTVPGQKFSRELLIRTQRELSQLGYFDPQKVNPIPIPNMVDETVDIEWELVEQPSDQIELSGGWGGYYGFVGTLGVSFNNFSIKEALKFNKFPPMGDGQRLSVRAQANGKRYQSYTVSFQEPWLGGKKPNSFGINYNHSIQRYLNFQDNTTIGSLSVNSFSVSLGRRANWPDDFFVISNAVSFSKYSLYNYQGFSLGFATGDANSFVFNTTVSRRSSDNPMYPQRGSDVSLSINMTPPYSLFNELNYETAVPEDRYKWVEYHKWNFDLRYYLPVIPKLVLAPRVHFGFIGSYSDKASVGPFERFVLGGDGLTGQNFILGTDVIGLRGYPNPQQSARRATSLTPFDSETNILGGIAFTKYILELRYPVSLNPTATIYLLTFVEGGNAWNNSEAYNPYKLYRSAGIGARIFMPAFGLLGIDYGYGFDAIPGTSERSGGQFHFSIGQQIR
;
A
#
# COMPACT_ATOMS: atom_id res chain seq x y z
N MET A 1 -44.82 -47.54 23.56
CA MET A 1 -43.52 -48.23 23.52
C MET A 1 -43.43 -49.46 22.67
N LYS A 2 -44.48 -50.27 22.46
CA LYS A 2 -44.41 -51.50 21.60
C LYS A 2 -44.45 -51.20 20.09
N LEU A 3 -44.97 -50.07 19.62
CA LEU A 3 -45.03 -49.72 18.20
C LEU A 3 -43.71 -49.16 17.65
N ILE A 4 -42.94 -48.54 18.54
CA ILE A 4 -41.62 -47.94 18.14
C ILE A 4 -40.58 -49.04 17.93
N ASN A 5 -40.65 -50.13 18.70
CA ASN A 5 -39.70 -51.25 18.54
C ASN A 5 -39.95 -52.05 17.25
N ILE A 6 -41.20 -52.10 16.76
CA ILE A 6 -41.50 -52.72 15.48
C ILE A 6 -41.00 -51.93 14.30
N PHE A 7 -41.04 -50.58 14.35
CA PHE A 7 -40.51 -49.75 13.31
C PHE A 7 -38.97 -49.77 13.27
N ILE A 8 -38.30 -49.87 14.39
CA ILE A 8 -36.84 -50.01 14.46
C ILE A 8 -36.41 -51.40 13.92
N LEU A 9 -37.17 -52.48 14.20
CA LEU A 9 -36.85 -53.80 13.69
C LEU A 9 -37.09 -53.89 12.17
N LEU A 10 -38.13 -53.26 11.64
CA LEU A 10 -38.39 -53.18 10.20
C LEU A 10 -37.35 -52.28 9.46
N TYR A 11 -36.87 -51.23 10.12
CA TYR A 11 -35.80 -50.39 9.56
C TYR A 11 -34.44 -51.08 9.53
N LEU A 12 -34.13 -51.91 10.57
CA LEU A 12 -32.91 -52.72 10.59
C LEU A 12 -32.93 -53.85 9.57
N LEU A 13 -34.11 -54.48 9.33
CA LEU A 13 -34.28 -55.52 8.29
C LEU A 13 -34.21 -54.95 6.86
N SER A 14 -34.60 -53.67 6.64
CA SER A 14 -34.49 -53.02 5.35
C SER A 14 -33.03 -52.58 5.05
N VAL A 15 -32.27 -52.21 6.05
CA VAL A 15 -30.83 -51.83 5.90
C VAL A 15 -30.00 -53.09 5.59
N THR A 16 -30.29 -54.24 6.17
CA THR A 16 -29.54 -55.46 5.86
C THR A 16 -29.87 -56.02 4.46
N SER A 17 -31.08 -55.83 3.95
CA SER A 17 -31.44 -56.20 2.55
C SER A 17 -30.82 -55.27 1.51
N TYR A 18 -30.64 -53.97 1.83
CA TYR A 18 -29.94 -53.03 0.95
C TYR A 18 -28.42 -53.25 0.91
N ALA A 19 -27.80 -53.65 2.01
CA ALA A 19 -26.39 -53.99 2.05
C ALA A 19 -26.04 -55.23 1.20
N GLN A 20 -26.93 -56.22 1.08
CA GLN A 20 -26.70 -57.37 0.20
C GLN A 20 -26.89 -57.06 -1.28
N LEU A 21 -27.67 -56.04 -1.64
CA LEU A 21 -27.87 -55.64 -3.04
C LEU A 21 -26.74 -54.79 -3.60
N ILE A 22 -25.95 -54.09 -2.76
CA ILE A 22 -24.83 -53.27 -3.19
C ILE A 22 -23.54 -54.09 -3.33
N PHE A 23 -23.40 -55.20 -2.62
CA PHE A 23 -22.23 -56.09 -2.75
C PHE A 23 -22.40 -57.26 -3.72
N GLY A 24 -23.51 -57.34 -4.44
CA GLY A 24 -23.90 -58.46 -5.28
C GLY A 24 -23.86 -58.22 -6.79
N GLN A 25 -23.04 -57.30 -7.31
CA GLN A 25 -22.89 -57.19 -8.76
C GLN A 25 -21.48 -57.44 -9.24
N ASN A 26 -21.35 -58.58 -9.92
CA ASN A 26 -20.35 -58.91 -10.92
C ASN A 26 -18.90 -59.11 -10.46
N ARG A 27 -18.64 -60.10 -9.62
CA ARG A 27 -17.54 -60.98 -9.95
C ARG A 27 -18.04 -61.94 -11.07
N LYS A 28 -17.77 -61.63 -12.33
CA LYS A 28 -17.60 -62.66 -13.34
C LYS A 28 -16.60 -63.65 -12.75
N LYS A 29 -17.00 -64.83 -12.46
CA LYS A 29 -16.08 -65.95 -12.22
C LYS A 29 -15.16 -66.03 -13.45
N THR A 30 -13.97 -65.50 -13.33
CA THR A 30 -12.85 -65.90 -14.15
C THR A 30 -12.57 -67.32 -13.69
N THR A 31 -13.10 -68.29 -14.45
CA THR A 31 -12.69 -69.61 -14.48
C THR A 31 -11.18 -69.65 -14.64
N ASP A 32 -10.49 -70.46 -13.79
CA ASP A 32 -9.09 -70.76 -13.80
C ASP A 32 -8.11 -69.77 -13.15
N ALA A 33 -8.37 -69.39 -11.89
CA ALA A 33 -7.30 -68.91 -11.02
C ALA A 33 -6.44 -70.08 -10.58
N ILE A 34 -5.21 -70.19 -11.05
CA ILE A 34 -4.24 -71.22 -10.67
C ILE A 34 -3.90 -70.96 -9.19
N GLU A 35 -4.18 -71.93 -8.30
CA GLU A 35 -3.78 -71.85 -6.90
C GLU A 35 -2.25 -71.89 -6.77
N ILE A 36 -1.65 -70.75 -6.41
CA ILE A 36 -0.21 -70.62 -6.18
C ILE A 36 0.07 -70.93 -4.72
N ASN A 37 0.88 -72.00 -4.47
CA ASN A 37 1.27 -72.36 -3.13
C ASN A 37 2.42 -71.41 -2.65
N TYR A 38 2.11 -70.48 -1.73
CA TYR A 38 3.04 -69.54 -1.19
C TYR A 38 4.12 -70.16 -0.28
N ALA A 39 3.93 -71.38 0.17
CA ALA A 39 4.89 -72.10 1.04
C ALA A 39 6.03 -72.78 0.26
N SER A 40 5.93 -72.94 -1.06
CA SER A 40 6.93 -73.58 -1.92
C SER A 40 7.09 -72.85 -3.22
N PRO A 41 7.91 -71.77 -3.27
CA PRO A 41 8.20 -71.04 -4.49
C PRO A 41 8.85 -71.89 -5.52
N ARG A 42 8.35 -71.81 -6.78
CA ARG A 42 8.86 -72.58 -7.95
C ARG A 42 9.56 -71.59 -8.89
N GLU A 43 10.68 -72.02 -9.45
CA GLU A 43 11.32 -71.24 -10.51
C GLU A 43 10.67 -71.64 -11.84
N LEU A 44 10.12 -70.64 -12.54
CA LEU A 44 9.39 -70.81 -13.81
C LEU A 44 9.97 -69.79 -14.82
N GLU A 45 10.01 -70.22 -16.11
CA GLU A 45 10.40 -69.35 -17.20
C GLU A 45 9.16 -68.61 -17.75
N ILE A 46 9.28 -67.30 -18.02
CA ILE A 46 8.18 -66.52 -18.59
C ILE A 46 8.02 -66.88 -20.06
N ALA A 47 6.90 -67.52 -20.39
CA ALA A 47 6.58 -67.89 -21.78
C ALA A 47 5.96 -66.74 -22.57
N ASP A 48 5.14 -65.91 -21.88
CA ASP A 48 4.48 -64.72 -22.48
C ASP A 48 4.04 -63.77 -21.40
N ILE A 49 3.93 -62.47 -21.80
CA ILE A 49 3.44 -61.40 -20.93
C ILE A 49 2.34 -60.63 -21.68
N GLU A 50 1.12 -60.83 -21.27
CA GLU A 50 -0.02 -60.09 -21.80
C GLU A 50 -0.38 -58.93 -20.88
N ILE A 51 -0.52 -57.69 -21.44
CA ILE A 51 -1.03 -56.53 -20.70
C ILE A 51 -2.52 -56.32 -21.04
N ARG A 52 -3.36 -56.19 -20.02
CA ARG A 52 -4.79 -55.93 -20.17
C ARG A 52 -5.20 -54.65 -19.41
N GLY A 53 -6.28 -54.02 -19.90
CA GLY A 53 -6.92 -52.92 -19.22
C GLY A 53 -6.40 -51.55 -19.65
N LEU A 54 -5.44 -51.45 -20.57
CA LEU A 54 -4.93 -50.18 -21.13
C LEU A 54 -5.79 -49.72 -22.30
N GLN A 55 -5.91 -48.38 -22.42
CA GLN A 55 -6.62 -47.76 -23.53
C GLN A 55 -5.75 -46.76 -24.30
N PHE A 56 -4.79 -46.11 -23.64
CA PHE A 56 -3.98 -45.02 -24.22
C PHE A 56 -2.46 -45.22 -24.03
N LEU A 57 -2.03 -46.08 -23.10
CA LEU A 57 -0.61 -46.35 -22.88
C LEU A 57 -0.14 -47.51 -23.74
N ASP A 58 1.11 -47.48 -24.16
CA ASP A 58 1.73 -48.51 -24.99
C ASP A 58 2.08 -49.74 -24.13
N ASN A 59 1.54 -50.88 -24.53
CA ASN A 59 1.78 -52.17 -23.88
C ASN A 59 3.28 -52.52 -23.84
N ASN A 60 4.02 -52.33 -24.97
CA ASN A 60 5.44 -52.69 -25.07
C ASN A 60 6.30 -51.82 -24.11
N ALA A 61 5.99 -50.51 -24.04
CA ALA A 61 6.69 -49.63 -23.15
C ALA A 61 6.50 -50.05 -21.66
N LEU A 62 5.28 -50.43 -21.28
CA LEU A 62 4.98 -50.80 -19.89
C LEU A 62 5.53 -52.23 -19.55
N THR A 63 5.57 -53.13 -20.53
CA THR A 63 6.26 -54.42 -20.37
C THR A 63 7.75 -54.18 -20.09
N SER A 64 8.41 -53.33 -20.84
CA SER A 64 9.80 -52.98 -20.64
C SER A 64 10.04 -52.31 -19.31
N LEU A 65 9.14 -51.40 -18.87
CA LEU A 65 9.20 -50.73 -17.57
C LEU A 65 8.96 -51.68 -16.38
N SER A 66 8.19 -52.71 -16.54
CA SER A 66 8.01 -53.76 -15.50
C SER A 66 9.31 -54.44 -15.14
N GLY A 67 10.23 -54.51 -16.09
CA GLY A 67 11.48 -55.24 -15.99
C GLY A 67 11.35 -56.75 -16.11
N LEU A 68 10.17 -57.28 -16.51
CA LEU A 68 9.94 -58.67 -16.84
C LEU A 68 10.10 -58.85 -18.33
N LYS A 69 10.77 -59.89 -18.73
CA LYS A 69 10.98 -60.26 -20.16
C LYS A 69 10.60 -61.69 -20.42
N VAL A 70 10.10 -61.98 -21.59
CA VAL A 70 9.87 -63.33 -22.04
C VAL A 70 11.22 -64.08 -22.12
N GLY A 71 11.28 -65.24 -21.54
CA GLY A 71 12.50 -66.04 -21.39
C GLY A 71 13.20 -65.90 -20.04
N ASP A 72 12.85 -64.91 -19.22
CA ASP A 72 13.41 -64.75 -17.86
C ASP A 72 12.90 -65.84 -16.91
N LYS A 73 13.79 -66.37 -16.06
CA LYS A 73 13.44 -67.26 -15.02
C LYS A 73 13.13 -66.48 -13.73
N ILE A 74 11.92 -66.65 -13.24
CA ILE A 74 11.43 -65.96 -12.03
C ILE A 74 10.90 -66.96 -11.01
N LYS A 75 10.99 -66.62 -9.74
CA LYS A 75 10.33 -67.35 -8.68
C LYS A 75 8.90 -66.89 -8.48
N ILE A 76 7.95 -67.86 -8.48
CA ILE A 76 6.54 -67.56 -8.21
C ILE A 76 6.07 -68.41 -7.05
N PRO A 77 5.59 -67.74 -5.95
CA PRO A 77 5.69 -66.35 -5.62
C PRO A 77 7.13 -65.93 -5.37
N GLY A 78 7.51 -64.70 -5.77
CA GLY A 78 8.87 -64.14 -5.65
C GLY A 78 8.93 -62.61 -5.69
N ASP A 79 10.13 -62.12 -5.40
CA ASP A 79 10.40 -60.67 -5.31
C ASP A 79 10.34 -59.97 -6.68
N GLU A 80 10.60 -60.68 -7.75
CA GLU A 80 10.59 -60.18 -9.14
C GLU A 80 9.23 -59.58 -9.52
N ILE A 81 8.12 -60.25 -9.14
CA ILE A 81 6.76 -59.79 -9.38
C ILE A 81 6.48 -58.54 -8.52
N SER A 82 6.91 -58.55 -7.26
CA SER A 82 6.76 -57.39 -6.38
C SER A 82 7.56 -56.17 -6.87
N LEU A 83 8.77 -56.39 -7.38
CA LEU A 83 9.60 -55.36 -8.00
C LEU A 83 8.99 -54.80 -9.28
N ALA A 84 8.41 -55.65 -10.12
CA ALA A 84 7.70 -55.23 -11.31
C ALA A 84 6.48 -54.36 -10.99
N ILE A 85 5.68 -54.72 -10.00
CA ILE A 85 4.57 -53.92 -9.49
C ILE A 85 5.08 -52.56 -8.98
N LYS A 86 6.16 -52.54 -8.16
CA LYS A 86 6.75 -51.29 -7.65
C LYS A 86 7.28 -50.38 -8.76
N LYS A 87 7.95 -50.96 -9.79
CA LYS A 87 8.48 -50.15 -10.93
C LYS A 87 7.34 -49.52 -11.73
N LEU A 88 6.29 -50.29 -12.03
CA LEU A 88 5.11 -49.78 -12.74
C LEU A 88 4.38 -48.70 -11.91
N TRP A 89 4.21 -48.95 -10.60
CA TRP A 89 3.54 -48.02 -9.70
C TRP A 89 4.29 -46.65 -9.57
N LYS A 90 5.64 -46.72 -9.60
CA LYS A 90 6.50 -45.53 -9.52
C LYS A 90 6.29 -44.58 -10.69
N GLN A 91 5.73 -44.98 -11.79
CA GLN A 91 5.41 -44.12 -12.94
C GLN A 91 4.28 -43.11 -12.61
N GLY A 92 3.47 -43.34 -11.58
CA GLY A 92 2.38 -42.43 -11.16
C GLY A 92 1.19 -42.35 -12.13
N ILE A 93 1.26 -42.98 -13.32
CA ILE A 93 0.24 -42.94 -14.37
C ILE A 93 -0.76 -44.07 -14.29
N ILE A 94 -0.49 -45.08 -13.45
CA ILE A 94 -1.27 -46.27 -13.28
C ILE A 94 -2.05 -46.22 -11.97
N GLY A 95 -3.33 -46.51 -12.01
CA GLY A 95 -4.24 -46.47 -10.86
C GLY A 95 -4.33 -47.78 -10.07
N ASN A 96 -4.30 -48.93 -10.78
CA ASN A 96 -4.26 -50.23 -10.16
C ASN A 96 -3.40 -51.19 -11.00
N ILE A 97 -2.74 -52.11 -10.31
CA ILE A 97 -1.83 -53.10 -10.90
C ILE A 97 -2.13 -54.44 -10.27
N ALA A 98 -2.44 -55.44 -11.10
CA ALA A 98 -2.52 -56.82 -10.68
C ALA A 98 -1.72 -57.70 -11.67
N ILE A 99 -0.88 -58.59 -11.15
CA ILE A 99 -0.13 -59.57 -11.96
C ILE A 99 -0.58 -60.97 -11.52
N PHE A 100 -1.04 -61.76 -12.46
CA PHE A 100 -1.47 -63.12 -12.18
C PHE A 100 -1.00 -64.06 -13.29
N ALA A 101 -0.84 -65.35 -12.96
CA ALA A 101 -0.54 -66.36 -13.92
C ALA A 101 -1.83 -66.85 -14.61
N SER A 102 -1.92 -66.81 -15.94
CA SER A 102 -3.05 -67.32 -16.69
C SER A 102 -2.88 -68.80 -16.99
N LYS A 103 -1.62 -69.28 -17.11
CA LYS A 103 -1.31 -70.72 -17.37
C LYS A 103 0.07 -71.03 -16.78
N ILE A 104 0.24 -72.19 -16.21
CA ILE A 104 1.54 -72.79 -15.81
C ILE A 104 1.59 -74.18 -16.38
N GLU A 105 2.55 -74.50 -17.27
CA GLU A 105 2.70 -75.76 -17.94
C GLU A 105 4.16 -76.00 -18.32
N GLY A 106 4.69 -77.21 -18.13
CA GLY A 106 6.02 -77.60 -18.58
C GLY A 106 7.19 -76.80 -17.98
N GLY A 107 7.01 -76.16 -16.79
CA GLY A 107 8.02 -75.31 -16.21
C GLY A 107 8.00 -73.83 -16.71
N GLN A 108 6.98 -73.48 -17.47
CA GLN A 108 6.74 -72.15 -18.03
C GLN A 108 5.50 -71.51 -17.43
N VAL A 109 5.48 -70.16 -17.38
CA VAL A 109 4.37 -69.37 -16.87
C VAL A 109 3.97 -68.29 -17.90
N TRP A 110 2.68 -68.14 -18.13
CA TRP A 110 2.08 -67.06 -18.89
C TRP A 110 1.56 -65.98 -17.89
N LEU A 111 2.14 -64.80 -17.91
CA LEU A 111 1.77 -63.72 -17.00
C LEU A 111 0.75 -62.81 -17.68
N VAL A 112 -0.25 -62.41 -16.91
CA VAL A 112 -1.15 -61.34 -17.31
C VAL A 112 -0.97 -60.18 -16.32
N ILE A 113 -0.63 -59.03 -16.82
CA ILE A 113 -0.51 -57.77 -16.09
C ILE A 113 -1.78 -56.97 -16.37
N GLU A 114 -2.69 -56.94 -15.41
CA GLU A 114 -3.89 -56.12 -15.50
C GLU A 114 -3.65 -54.78 -14.89
N LEU A 115 -3.79 -53.71 -15.72
CA LEU A 115 -3.51 -52.35 -15.37
C LEU A 115 -4.75 -51.47 -15.56
N SER A 116 -4.96 -50.53 -14.69
CA SER A 116 -5.92 -49.47 -14.93
C SER A 116 -5.19 -48.09 -15.01
N GLU A 117 -5.47 -47.35 -16.06
CA GLU A 117 -4.91 -46.03 -16.24
C GLU A 117 -5.56 -45.02 -15.30
N ARG A 118 -4.77 -44.09 -14.77
CA ARG A 118 -5.31 -42.94 -14.02
C ARG A 118 -5.94 -41.93 -14.99
N PRO A 119 -7.15 -41.42 -14.69
CA PRO A 119 -7.81 -40.49 -15.57
C PRO A 119 -7.07 -39.14 -15.63
N ARG A 120 -7.23 -38.47 -16.77
CA ARG A 120 -6.72 -37.10 -16.98
C ARG A 120 -7.78 -36.08 -16.62
N LEU A 121 -7.36 -34.93 -16.03
CA LEU A 121 -8.24 -33.85 -15.68
C LEU A 121 -8.80 -33.18 -16.93
N MET A 122 -10.10 -33.25 -17.13
CA MET A 122 -10.82 -32.51 -18.17
C MET A 122 -11.17 -31.09 -17.70
N LYS A 123 -11.79 -31.02 -16.55
CA LYS A 123 -12.13 -29.77 -15.83
C LYS A 123 -12.31 -30.07 -14.35
N TYR A 124 -12.37 -29.03 -13.56
CA TYR A 124 -12.80 -29.13 -12.17
C TYR A 124 -14.02 -28.25 -11.93
N GLU A 125 -14.84 -28.64 -10.95
CA GLU A 125 -16.05 -27.92 -10.58
C GLU A 125 -16.11 -27.75 -9.06
N PHE A 126 -16.42 -26.55 -8.62
CA PHE A 126 -16.59 -26.25 -7.20
C PHE A 126 -18.05 -26.33 -6.78
N GLU A 127 -18.31 -26.92 -5.63
CA GLU A 127 -19.60 -26.95 -4.95
C GLU A 127 -19.49 -26.34 -3.55
N GLY A 128 -20.43 -25.46 -3.16
CA GLY A 128 -20.48 -24.86 -1.84
C GLY A 128 -19.74 -23.53 -1.70
N ILE A 129 -19.21 -22.96 -2.78
CA ILE A 129 -18.46 -21.69 -2.76
C ILE A 129 -19.05 -20.62 -3.68
N SER A 130 -18.68 -19.35 -3.43
CA SER A 130 -19.05 -18.22 -4.29
C SER A 130 -18.10 -18.09 -5.48
N LYS A 131 -18.57 -17.51 -6.57
CA LYS A 131 -17.73 -17.24 -7.76
C LYS A 131 -16.47 -16.41 -7.43
N SER A 132 -16.55 -15.45 -6.52
CA SER A 132 -15.41 -14.65 -6.09
C SER A 132 -14.32 -15.51 -5.43
N HIS A 133 -14.72 -16.43 -4.53
CA HIS A 133 -13.77 -17.34 -3.91
C HIS A 133 -13.23 -18.38 -4.90
N GLN A 134 -14.05 -18.78 -5.88
CA GLN A 134 -13.59 -19.68 -6.94
C GLN A 134 -12.43 -19.06 -7.71
N THR A 135 -12.59 -17.82 -8.19
CA THR A 135 -11.53 -17.12 -8.93
C THR A 135 -10.26 -16.93 -8.10
N GLU A 136 -10.41 -16.56 -6.81
CA GLU A 136 -9.25 -16.39 -5.92
C GLU A 136 -8.49 -17.71 -5.67
N ILE A 137 -9.21 -18.86 -5.59
CA ILE A 137 -8.59 -20.17 -5.39
C ILE A 137 -7.95 -20.69 -6.67
N GLU A 138 -8.56 -20.43 -7.84
CA GLU A 138 -8.07 -20.89 -9.14
C GLU A 138 -6.64 -20.43 -9.41
N ASP A 139 -6.28 -19.23 -8.97
CA ASP A 139 -4.93 -18.67 -9.11
C ASP A 139 -3.87 -19.46 -8.30
N ASP A 140 -4.28 -20.07 -7.20
CA ASP A 140 -3.42 -20.87 -6.31
C ASP A 140 -3.40 -22.38 -6.64
N LEU A 141 -4.33 -22.84 -7.52
CA LEU A 141 -4.43 -24.24 -7.89
C LEU A 141 -3.64 -24.55 -9.16
N GLU A 142 -2.64 -25.40 -9.04
CA GLU A 142 -1.88 -25.91 -10.19
C GLU A 142 -2.65 -26.99 -10.98
N LEU A 143 -3.93 -26.79 -11.23
CA LEU A 143 -4.81 -27.73 -11.95
C LEU A 143 -4.92 -27.34 -13.43
N THR A 144 -4.07 -27.91 -14.26
CA THR A 144 -4.11 -27.70 -15.72
C THR A 144 -4.87 -28.84 -16.42
N LYS A 145 -5.64 -28.50 -17.45
CA LYS A 145 -6.32 -29.49 -18.31
C LYS A 145 -5.33 -30.48 -18.87
N GLY A 146 -5.64 -31.78 -18.78
CA GLY A 146 -4.79 -32.87 -19.22
C GLY A 146 -3.83 -33.41 -18.16
N LYS A 147 -3.70 -32.75 -16.98
CA LYS A 147 -2.92 -33.25 -15.84
C LYS A 147 -3.50 -34.61 -15.34
N ILE A 148 -2.63 -35.57 -15.04
CA ILE A 148 -3.06 -36.86 -14.51
C ILE A 148 -3.53 -36.70 -13.07
N ILE A 149 -4.70 -37.21 -12.75
CA ILE A 149 -5.28 -37.14 -11.42
C ILE A 149 -4.67 -38.24 -10.56
N THR A 150 -3.68 -37.88 -9.76
CA THR A 150 -3.05 -38.77 -8.77
C THR A 150 -3.59 -38.49 -7.37
N ASP A 151 -3.38 -39.44 -6.44
CA ASP A 151 -3.76 -39.22 -5.04
C ASP A 151 -3.05 -38.03 -4.42
N VAL A 152 -1.81 -37.72 -4.89
CA VAL A 152 -1.03 -36.54 -4.50
C VAL A 152 -1.70 -35.26 -5.00
N VAL A 153 -2.13 -35.25 -6.26
CA VAL A 153 -2.86 -34.07 -6.82
C VAL A 153 -4.15 -33.81 -6.05
N ILE A 154 -4.92 -34.87 -5.74
CA ILE A 154 -6.14 -34.75 -4.96
C ILE A 154 -5.82 -34.17 -3.58
N LYS A 155 -4.82 -34.73 -2.88
CA LYS A 155 -4.49 -34.30 -1.52
C LYS A 155 -3.93 -32.88 -1.47
N ASN A 156 -3.08 -32.52 -2.44
CA ASN A 156 -2.55 -31.15 -2.54
C ASN A 156 -3.68 -30.15 -2.83
N THR A 157 -4.61 -30.49 -3.72
CA THR A 157 -5.79 -29.65 -3.99
C THR A 157 -6.66 -29.48 -2.76
N GLU A 158 -6.93 -30.58 -2.03
CA GLU A 158 -7.67 -30.55 -0.76
C GLU A 158 -7.02 -29.60 0.24
N LEU A 159 -5.71 -29.76 0.46
CA LEU A 159 -4.94 -28.92 1.38
C LEU A 159 -4.87 -27.44 0.96
N ALA A 160 -4.72 -27.18 -0.34
CA ALA A 160 -4.70 -25.80 -0.85
C ALA A 160 -6.04 -25.10 -0.62
N VAL A 161 -7.14 -25.76 -0.95
CA VAL A 161 -8.49 -25.21 -0.73
C VAL A 161 -8.78 -25.06 0.77
N GLN A 162 -8.40 -26.02 1.60
CA GLN A 162 -8.53 -25.93 3.05
C GLN A 162 -7.73 -24.75 3.61
N LYS A 163 -6.45 -24.62 3.23
CA LYS A 163 -5.57 -23.52 3.65
C LYS A 163 -6.15 -22.16 3.25
N PHE A 164 -6.73 -22.04 2.04
CA PHE A 164 -7.42 -20.84 1.62
C PHE A 164 -8.55 -20.47 2.56
N TYR A 165 -9.42 -21.41 2.93
CA TYR A 165 -10.53 -21.14 3.84
C TYR A 165 -10.07 -20.88 5.28
N GLU A 166 -9.02 -21.56 5.75
CA GLU A 166 -8.39 -21.25 7.04
C GLU A 166 -7.87 -19.80 7.06
N SER A 167 -7.22 -19.35 5.99
CA SER A 167 -6.75 -17.95 5.88
C SER A 167 -7.89 -16.92 5.89
N LYS A 168 -9.10 -17.31 5.44
CA LYS A 168 -10.31 -16.49 5.52
C LYS A 168 -11.03 -16.57 6.88
N GLY A 169 -10.51 -17.39 7.83
CA GLY A 169 -11.04 -17.58 9.19
C GLY A 169 -12.09 -18.66 9.35
N PHE A 170 -12.19 -19.59 8.38
CA PHE A 170 -13.03 -20.77 8.47
C PHE A 170 -12.19 -21.97 8.95
N PHE A 171 -11.93 -22.02 10.24
CA PHE A 171 -11.02 -23.00 10.85
C PHE A 171 -11.44 -24.46 10.65
N ASN A 172 -12.77 -24.72 10.60
CA ASN A 172 -13.33 -26.06 10.44
C ASN A 172 -13.82 -26.31 9.01
N ALA A 173 -13.21 -25.71 7.99
CA ALA A 173 -13.61 -25.95 6.62
C ALA A 173 -13.31 -27.41 6.21
N GLY A 174 -14.36 -28.15 5.85
CA GLY A 174 -14.25 -29.47 5.26
C GLY A 174 -14.15 -29.39 3.74
N VAL A 175 -13.16 -30.05 3.17
CA VAL A 175 -13.01 -30.16 1.71
C VAL A 175 -13.04 -31.64 1.33
N THR A 176 -13.88 -31.96 0.37
CA THR A 176 -13.98 -33.34 -0.13
C THR A 176 -13.86 -33.35 -1.64
N LEU A 177 -12.92 -34.11 -2.17
CA LEU A 177 -12.73 -34.26 -3.59
C LEU A 177 -13.29 -35.58 -4.07
N SER A 178 -14.02 -35.57 -5.15
CA SER A 178 -14.51 -36.78 -5.83
C SER A 178 -14.25 -36.65 -7.33
N GLN A 179 -14.08 -37.80 -7.97
CA GLN A 179 -13.85 -37.90 -9.42
C GLN A 179 -15.10 -38.40 -10.09
N ARG A 180 -15.56 -37.73 -11.12
CA ARG A 180 -16.62 -38.19 -12.00
C ARG A 180 -16.01 -38.49 -13.37
N ILE A 181 -15.96 -39.79 -13.74
CA ILE A 181 -15.42 -40.19 -15.03
C ILE A 181 -16.32 -39.66 -16.14
N ASP A 182 -15.72 -39.10 -17.17
CA ASP A 182 -16.44 -38.63 -18.35
C ASP A 182 -16.85 -39.85 -19.22
N THR A 183 -18.11 -39.94 -19.54
CA THR A 183 -18.64 -41.05 -20.35
C THR A 183 -18.41 -40.89 -21.85
N VAL A 184 -18.11 -39.67 -22.29
CA VAL A 184 -17.89 -39.30 -23.69
C VAL A 184 -16.41 -39.33 -24.04
N LEU A 185 -15.57 -38.73 -23.21
CA LEU A 185 -14.13 -38.73 -23.36
C LEU A 185 -13.51 -39.79 -22.48
N ARG A 186 -13.17 -40.93 -23.10
CA ARG A 186 -12.52 -42.06 -22.41
C ARG A 186 -11.23 -41.60 -21.72
N ASN A 187 -10.96 -42.16 -20.52
CA ASN A 187 -9.82 -41.84 -19.66
C ASN A 187 -9.73 -40.33 -19.21
N SER A 188 -10.87 -39.67 -19.18
CA SER A 188 -10.97 -38.31 -18.65
C SER A 188 -11.92 -38.23 -17.46
N ALA A 189 -11.63 -37.36 -16.51
CA ALA A 189 -12.50 -37.16 -15.38
C ALA A 189 -12.67 -35.64 -15.04
N VAL A 190 -13.82 -35.33 -14.48
CA VAL A 190 -14.13 -34.07 -13.85
C VAL A 190 -13.86 -34.22 -12.36
N LEU A 191 -13.03 -33.31 -11.83
CA LEU A 191 -12.73 -33.26 -10.40
C LEU A 191 -13.77 -32.37 -9.70
N MET A 192 -14.59 -32.95 -8.84
CA MET A 192 -15.60 -32.26 -8.05
C MET A 192 -14.99 -31.88 -6.71
N ILE A 193 -14.91 -30.58 -6.43
CA ILE A 193 -14.35 -30.03 -5.20
C ILE A 193 -15.50 -29.47 -4.37
N LYS A 194 -15.94 -30.26 -3.42
CA LYS A 194 -17.02 -29.89 -2.51
C LYS A 194 -16.45 -29.29 -1.24
N VAL A 195 -16.90 -28.09 -0.92
CA VAL A 195 -16.42 -27.33 0.24
C VAL A 195 -17.57 -27.07 1.19
N ASP A 196 -17.44 -27.57 2.39
CA ASP A 196 -18.25 -27.15 3.54
C ASP A 196 -17.43 -26.15 4.35
N LYS A 197 -17.76 -24.86 4.21
CA LYS A 197 -17.02 -23.79 4.88
C LYS A 197 -17.17 -23.80 6.40
N GLY A 198 -18.23 -24.40 6.91
CA GLY A 198 -18.60 -24.24 8.31
C GLY A 198 -18.84 -22.78 8.70
N ARG A 199 -18.63 -22.45 9.95
CA ARG A 199 -18.77 -21.09 10.51
C ARG A 199 -17.41 -20.46 10.76
N LYS A 200 -17.34 -19.12 10.62
CA LYS A 200 -16.14 -18.37 11.01
C LYS A 200 -15.98 -18.39 12.52
N VAL A 201 -14.82 -18.86 12.97
CA VAL A 201 -14.45 -18.84 14.39
C VAL A 201 -13.76 -17.53 14.72
N LYS A 202 -14.20 -16.88 15.79
CA LYS A 202 -13.63 -15.64 16.30
C LYS A 202 -12.96 -15.88 17.64
N ILE A 203 -11.88 -15.17 17.89
CA ILE A 203 -11.18 -15.21 19.16
C ILE A 203 -11.97 -14.41 20.19
N TYR A 204 -12.33 -15.05 21.29
CA TYR A 204 -13.04 -14.43 22.38
C TYR A 204 -12.07 -13.76 23.36
N ASP A 205 -11.11 -14.50 23.89
CA ASP A 205 -10.04 -14.02 24.76
C ASP A 205 -8.70 -14.69 24.42
N ILE A 206 -7.60 -13.94 24.65
CA ILE A 206 -6.21 -14.45 24.64
C ILE A 206 -5.67 -14.25 26.06
N ASN A 207 -5.43 -15.33 26.76
CA ASN A 207 -4.95 -15.33 28.12
C ASN A 207 -3.47 -15.71 28.15
N PHE A 208 -2.71 -15.11 29.08
CA PHE A 208 -1.31 -15.40 29.29
C PHE A 208 -1.10 -15.91 30.70
N HIS A 209 -0.23 -16.90 30.84
CA HIS A 209 0.15 -17.49 32.12
C HIS A 209 1.67 -17.53 32.22
N GLY A 210 2.21 -17.36 33.43
CA GLY A 210 3.66 -17.36 33.67
C GLY A 210 4.38 -16.05 33.36
N ASN A 211 3.64 -14.99 33.02
CA ASN A 211 4.18 -13.64 32.81
C ASN A 211 4.26 -12.89 34.15
N GLU A 212 5.48 -12.60 34.61
CA GLU A 212 5.75 -11.89 35.86
C GLU A 212 6.07 -10.41 35.65
N GLN A 213 6.81 -10.07 34.59
CA GLN A 213 7.32 -8.72 34.32
C GLN A 213 6.40 -7.89 33.40
N PHE A 214 5.60 -8.54 32.59
CA PHE A 214 4.73 -7.85 31.63
C PHE A 214 3.26 -8.20 31.86
N SER A 215 2.39 -7.17 31.85
CA SER A 215 0.96 -7.38 31.94
C SER A 215 0.41 -8.04 30.67
N ASP A 216 -0.67 -8.81 30.82
CA ASP A 216 -1.40 -9.43 29.69
C ASP A 216 -1.75 -8.43 28.60
N THR A 217 -2.17 -7.21 29.00
CA THR A 217 -2.48 -6.14 28.07
C THR A 217 -1.28 -5.78 27.19
N LYS A 218 -0.07 -5.75 27.77
CA LYS A 218 1.15 -5.46 27.05
C LYS A 218 1.51 -6.58 26.09
N LEU A 219 1.45 -7.84 26.52
CA LEU A 219 1.71 -9.02 25.71
C LEU A 219 0.67 -9.12 24.58
N ARG A 220 -0.60 -8.96 24.90
CA ARG A 220 -1.72 -8.95 23.93
C ARG A 220 -1.57 -7.86 22.86
N SER A 221 -0.97 -6.74 23.20
CA SER A 221 -0.68 -5.66 22.23
C SER A 221 0.31 -6.07 21.11
N LYS A 222 1.11 -7.11 21.36
CA LYS A 222 2.11 -7.64 20.42
C LYS A 222 1.51 -8.53 19.36
N PHE A 223 0.35 -9.09 19.62
CA PHE A 223 -0.46 -9.77 18.62
C PHE A 223 -1.06 -8.75 17.66
N LYS A 224 -0.39 -8.52 16.52
CA LYS A 224 -0.77 -7.46 15.58
C LYS A 224 -1.93 -7.87 14.67
N LYS A 225 -1.95 -9.12 14.26
CA LYS A 225 -2.93 -9.67 13.30
C LYS A 225 -4.03 -10.48 13.99
N THR A 226 -3.66 -11.18 15.06
CA THR A 226 -4.58 -11.98 15.88
C THR A 226 -5.19 -11.09 16.97
N GLY A 227 -6.48 -10.81 16.89
CA GLY A 227 -7.17 -9.91 17.82
C GLY A 227 -8.42 -10.50 18.43
N GLU A 228 -8.76 -10.07 19.64
CA GLU A 228 -9.99 -10.46 20.32
C GLU A 228 -11.21 -9.77 19.70
N THR A 229 -12.39 -10.37 19.88
CA THR A 229 -13.67 -9.79 19.45
C THR A 229 -13.95 -8.48 20.22
N THR A 230 -14.33 -7.42 19.49
CA THR A 230 -14.72 -6.14 20.10
C THR A 230 -15.92 -6.33 21.01
N ARG A 231 -15.79 -5.93 22.27
CA ARG A 231 -16.84 -5.99 23.29
C ARG A 231 -16.91 -4.68 24.05
N LEU A 232 -18.12 -4.23 24.28
CA LEU A 232 -18.44 -3.13 25.21
C LEU A 232 -19.25 -3.74 26.35
N SER A 233 -18.60 -4.12 27.45
CA SER A 233 -19.28 -4.46 28.68
C SER A 233 -19.18 -3.25 29.62
N LEU A 234 -20.26 -2.48 29.75
CA LEU A 234 -20.32 -1.31 30.64
C LEU A 234 -20.96 -1.73 31.93
N PRO A 235 -20.21 -2.03 33.00
CA PRO A 235 -20.77 -2.05 34.34
C PRO A 235 -21.15 -0.63 34.73
N SER A 236 -22.32 -0.45 35.34
CA SER A 236 -22.88 0.84 35.75
C SER A 236 -21.95 1.68 36.67
N SER A 237 -21.05 1.04 37.40
CA SER A 237 -20.04 1.71 38.25
C SER A 237 -18.94 2.42 37.48
N LEU A 238 -18.69 2.05 36.22
CA LEU A 238 -17.64 2.67 35.39
C LEU A 238 -18.13 3.89 34.62
N LEU A 239 -19.43 4.02 34.35
CA LEU A 239 -20.00 5.25 33.78
C LEU A 239 -19.77 6.45 34.69
N VAL A 240 -19.84 6.27 35.98
CA VAL A 240 -19.60 7.34 36.96
C VAL A 240 -18.11 7.73 37.04
N ASN A 241 -17.20 6.76 36.85
CA ASN A 241 -15.75 7.02 36.86
C ASN A 241 -15.25 7.55 35.53
N ALA A 242 -15.84 7.15 34.40
CA ALA A 242 -15.53 7.72 33.08
C ALA A 242 -15.89 9.21 32.97
N ILE A 243 -16.98 9.63 33.62
CA ILE A 243 -17.38 11.06 33.71
C ILE A 243 -16.34 11.87 34.51
N LYS A 244 -15.70 11.29 35.53
CA LYS A 244 -14.62 11.95 36.30
C LYS A 244 -13.32 12.10 35.45
N LEU A 245 -13.12 11.26 34.49
CA LEU A 245 -11.95 11.30 33.57
C LEU A 245 -12.06 12.33 32.45
N ILE A 246 -13.24 12.84 32.15
CA ILE A 246 -13.46 13.96 31.21
C ILE A 246 -12.91 15.28 31.77
N ASN A 247 -12.49 15.31 33.02
CA ASN A 247 -11.84 16.50 33.61
C ASN A 247 -10.43 16.67 33.02
N PRO A 248 -10.14 17.76 32.30
CA PRO A 248 -8.86 17.97 31.61
C PRO A 248 -7.63 17.90 32.50
N LYS A 249 -7.78 18.22 33.79
CA LYS A 249 -6.70 18.19 34.80
C LYS A 249 -6.27 16.75 35.12
N HIS A 250 -7.21 15.82 35.22
CA HIS A 250 -6.89 14.41 35.49
C HIS A 250 -6.32 13.73 34.24
N LEU A 251 -6.82 14.06 33.05
CA LEU A 251 -6.28 13.55 31.78
C LEU A 251 -4.83 13.99 31.57
N PHE A 252 -4.52 15.23 31.87
CA PHE A 252 -3.15 15.77 31.80
C PHE A 252 -2.21 15.11 32.81
N TYR A 253 -2.68 14.87 34.04
CA TYR A 253 -1.90 14.15 35.06
C TYR A 253 -1.57 12.71 34.62
N PHE A 254 -2.51 11.97 34.05
CA PHE A 254 -2.32 10.61 33.52
C PHE A 254 -1.44 10.56 32.26
N MET A 255 -1.42 11.62 31.48
CA MET A 255 -0.55 11.73 30.30
C MET A 255 0.91 12.03 30.67
N THR A 256 1.14 12.75 31.78
CA THR A 256 2.47 13.17 32.22
C THR A 256 3.15 12.19 33.19
N HIS A 257 2.39 11.34 33.89
CA HIS A 257 2.89 10.38 34.88
C HIS A 257 2.66 8.93 34.40
N LYS A 258 3.31 8.54 33.32
CA LYS A 258 3.11 7.25 32.64
C LYS A 258 3.46 6.01 33.46
N ASP A 259 4.30 6.14 34.46
CA ASP A 259 4.96 5.01 35.15
C ASP A 259 4.51 4.81 36.62
N THR A 260 3.42 5.42 37.03
CA THR A 260 2.85 5.17 38.36
C THR A 260 1.97 3.91 38.34
N ALA A 261 2.10 3.06 39.35
CA ALA A 261 1.31 1.81 39.52
C ALA A 261 -0.19 2.04 39.36
N THR A 262 -0.71 3.17 39.81
CA THR A 262 -2.11 3.59 39.68
C THR A 262 -2.53 3.82 38.20
N ALA A 263 -1.63 4.31 37.35
CA ALA A 263 -1.92 4.53 35.93
C ALA A 263 -1.93 3.21 35.15
N GLN A 264 -1.12 2.23 35.58
CA GLN A 264 -1.12 0.88 35.02
C GLN A 264 -2.38 0.10 35.41
N GLU A 265 -2.74 0.07 36.70
CA GLU A 265 -3.98 -0.58 37.16
C GLU A 265 -5.21 0.00 36.47
N PHE A 266 -5.27 1.31 36.28
CA PHE A 266 -6.40 1.95 35.61
C PHE A 266 -6.47 1.58 34.10
N ARG A 267 -5.32 1.49 33.41
CA ARG A 267 -5.28 1.04 32.03
C ARG A 267 -5.73 -0.42 31.90
N ASP A 268 -5.29 -1.28 32.80
CA ASP A 268 -5.66 -2.69 32.80
C ASP A 268 -7.15 -2.87 33.09
N GLN A 269 -7.72 -2.12 34.04
CA GLN A 269 -9.15 -2.11 34.28
C GLN A 269 -9.94 -1.57 33.07
N LEU A 270 -9.48 -0.49 32.43
CA LEU A 270 -10.14 0.08 31.26
C LEU A 270 -10.05 -0.87 30.04
N SER A 271 -8.90 -1.54 29.86
CA SER A 271 -8.70 -2.49 28.76
C SER A 271 -9.56 -3.74 28.87
N ASN A 272 -9.89 -4.15 30.08
CA ASN A 272 -10.77 -5.30 30.34
C ASN A 272 -12.25 -4.98 30.10
N VAL A 273 -12.63 -3.69 30.18
CA VAL A 273 -14.02 -3.23 30.02
C VAL A 273 -14.34 -2.77 28.61
N VAL A 274 -13.36 -2.12 27.96
CA VAL A 274 -13.53 -1.54 26.62
C VAL A 274 -12.50 -2.16 25.67
N LYS A 275 -12.84 -3.28 25.09
CA LYS A 275 -12.02 -3.95 24.06
C LYS A 275 -12.42 -3.42 22.69
N LEU A 276 -11.84 -2.29 22.27
CA LEU A 276 -12.09 -1.67 20.97
C LEU A 276 -11.02 -2.13 19.95
N ASN A 277 -11.30 -3.20 19.24
CA ASN A 277 -10.43 -3.74 18.18
C ASN A 277 -10.99 -3.41 16.78
N PHE A 278 -11.12 -2.13 16.45
CA PHE A 278 -11.69 -1.71 15.16
C PHE A 278 -10.85 -2.13 13.93
N PHE A 279 -9.55 -2.37 14.10
CA PHE A 279 -8.62 -2.57 12.99
C PHE A 279 -7.91 -3.92 13.01
N LYS A 280 -8.11 -4.75 14.06
CA LYS A 280 -7.57 -6.11 14.10
C LYS A 280 -8.64 -7.11 13.71
N SER A 281 -8.24 -8.12 12.94
CA SER A 281 -9.12 -9.25 12.64
C SER A 281 -9.36 -10.06 13.92
N SER A 282 -10.60 -10.29 14.28
CA SER A 282 -10.94 -11.21 15.37
C SER A 282 -11.08 -12.67 14.91
N LYS A 283 -10.78 -12.96 13.64
CA LYS A 283 -10.79 -14.30 13.08
C LYS A 283 -9.52 -15.03 13.48
N PHE A 284 -9.62 -16.29 13.80
CA PHE A 284 -8.44 -17.12 14.01
C PHE A 284 -7.87 -17.57 12.68
N VAL A 285 -6.62 -17.20 12.41
CA VAL A 285 -5.83 -17.64 11.26
C VAL A 285 -4.54 -18.22 11.79
N LYS A 286 -4.32 -19.52 11.60
CA LYS A 286 -3.21 -20.26 12.20
C LYS A 286 -1.83 -19.68 11.84
N GLU A 287 -1.65 -19.29 10.58
CA GLU A 287 -0.37 -18.71 10.12
C GLU A 287 -0.10 -17.35 10.78
N GLU A 288 -1.12 -16.49 10.88
CA GLU A 288 -1.01 -15.20 11.57
C GLU A 288 -0.74 -15.36 13.07
N PHE A 289 -1.35 -16.36 13.69
CA PHE A 289 -1.10 -16.68 15.10
C PHE A 289 0.33 -17.15 15.36
N VAL A 290 0.91 -17.98 14.46
CA VAL A 290 2.32 -18.40 14.54
C VAL A 290 3.25 -17.18 14.42
N ASN A 291 2.97 -16.27 13.48
CA ASN A 291 3.74 -15.05 13.31
C ASN A 291 3.63 -14.10 14.52
N ASP A 292 2.44 -13.97 15.12
CA ASP A 292 2.24 -13.15 16.31
C ASP A 292 2.93 -13.77 17.56
N LYS A 293 2.99 -15.12 17.68
CA LYS A 293 3.80 -15.78 18.71
C LYS A 293 5.30 -15.46 18.54
N ALA A 294 5.80 -15.54 17.32
CA ALA A 294 7.19 -15.18 17.04
C ALA A 294 7.47 -13.71 17.38
N ALA A 295 6.56 -12.79 17.02
CA ALA A 295 6.65 -11.38 17.37
C ALA A 295 6.59 -11.12 18.88
N LEU A 296 5.88 -11.95 19.64
CA LEU A 296 5.85 -11.88 21.09
C LEU A 296 7.22 -12.25 21.69
N ILE A 297 7.81 -13.36 21.24
CA ILE A 297 9.15 -13.78 21.70
C ILE A 297 10.19 -12.73 21.31
N SER A 298 10.17 -12.22 20.07
CA SER A 298 11.05 -11.13 19.64
C SER A 298 10.92 -9.89 20.56
N PHE A 299 9.69 -9.54 20.94
CA PHE A 299 9.47 -8.46 21.90
C PHE A 299 10.10 -8.74 23.28
N LEU A 300 9.94 -9.94 23.83
CA LEU A 300 10.55 -10.30 25.12
C LEU A 300 12.08 -10.27 25.03
N ASN A 301 12.64 -10.82 23.95
CA ASN A 301 14.06 -10.76 23.68
C ASN A 301 14.56 -9.31 23.57
N SER A 302 13.77 -8.40 22.93
CA SER A 302 14.12 -6.97 22.85
C SER A 302 14.03 -6.23 24.19
N LYS A 303 13.60 -6.91 25.26
CA LYS A 303 13.59 -6.38 26.62
C LYS A 303 14.61 -7.05 27.53
N GLY A 304 15.49 -7.86 26.95
CA GLY A 304 16.56 -8.55 27.64
C GLY A 304 16.23 -9.98 28.08
N PHE A 305 15.06 -10.45 27.82
CA PHE A 305 14.63 -11.80 28.19
C PHE A 305 15.01 -12.80 27.09
N ARG A 306 16.31 -13.09 26.98
CA ARG A 306 16.90 -13.93 25.92
C ARG A 306 16.31 -15.34 25.89
N ASP A 307 16.07 -15.93 27.07
CA ASP A 307 15.60 -17.30 27.21
C ASP A 307 14.07 -17.39 27.24
N ALA A 308 13.39 -16.31 26.88
CA ALA A 308 11.92 -16.29 26.83
C ALA A 308 11.40 -17.32 25.81
N ALA A 309 10.46 -18.12 26.27
CA ALA A 309 9.85 -19.17 25.44
C ALA A 309 8.35 -19.31 25.70
N ILE A 310 7.61 -19.71 24.67
CA ILE A 310 6.23 -20.19 24.83
C ILE A 310 6.30 -21.67 25.11
N MET A 311 5.92 -22.05 26.33
CA MET A 311 5.97 -23.45 26.80
C MET A 311 4.84 -24.27 26.21
N SER A 312 3.65 -23.70 26.16
CA SER A 312 2.49 -24.32 25.53
C SER A 312 1.50 -23.28 25.00
N ASP A 313 0.69 -23.63 24.01
CA ASP A 313 -0.47 -22.88 23.60
C ASP A 313 -1.65 -23.82 23.37
N THR A 314 -2.79 -23.46 23.93
CA THR A 314 -4.01 -24.27 23.87
C THR A 314 -5.16 -23.46 23.31
N ASN A 315 -5.83 -24.03 22.32
CA ASN A 315 -6.99 -23.42 21.70
C ASN A 315 -8.23 -24.26 22.03
N TYR A 316 -9.25 -23.67 22.63
CA TYR A 316 -10.49 -24.37 22.95
C TYR A 316 -11.73 -23.56 22.62
N ALA A 317 -12.78 -24.25 22.19
CA ALA A 317 -14.05 -23.66 21.84
C ALA A 317 -14.82 -23.21 23.08
N VAL A 318 -15.23 -21.96 23.12
CA VAL A 318 -16.17 -21.42 24.10
C VAL A 318 -17.62 -21.71 23.66
N ASN A 319 -17.85 -21.58 22.35
CA ASN A 319 -19.09 -21.91 21.66
C ASN A 319 -18.83 -22.11 20.16
N GLU A 320 -19.89 -22.41 19.38
CA GLU A 320 -19.76 -22.64 17.93
C GLU A 320 -19.10 -21.51 17.11
N LYS A 321 -19.02 -20.30 17.67
CA LYS A 321 -18.51 -19.10 16.97
C LYS A 321 -17.27 -18.50 17.61
N HIS A 322 -16.94 -18.90 18.84
CA HIS A 322 -15.88 -18.28 19.63
C HIS A 322 -14.96 -19.33 20.25
N MET A 323 -13.68 -19.01 20.28
CA MET A 323 -12.64 -19.79 20.92
C MET A 323 -11.81 -18.90 21.85
N ASN A 324 -11.24 -19.48 22.89
CA ASN A 324 -10.19 -18.89 23.70
C ASN A 324 -8.84 -19.47 23.31
N ILE A 325 -7.81 -18.69 23.57
CA ILE A 325 -6.42 -19.05 23.39
C ILE A 325 -5.71 -18.80 24.72
N ASP A 326 -5.16 -19.87 25.29
CA ASP A 326 -4.33 -19.78 26.50
C ASP A 326 -2.87 -20.03 26.09
N ILE A 327 -1.95 -19.17 26.55
CA ILE A 327 -0.53 -19.19 26.19
C ILE A 327 0.27 -19.19 27.48
N ASP A 328 1.01 -20.27 27.71
CA ASP A 328 1.95 -20.39 28.82
C ASP A 328 3.31 -19.88 28.40
N ILE A 329 3.82 -18.85 29.10
CA ILE A 329 5.08 -18.20 28.79
C ILE A 329 6.06 -18.42 29.94
N SER A 330 7.30 -18.68 29.60
CA SER A 330 8.43 -18.53 30.50
C SER A 330 9.22 -17.30 30.07
N GLU A 331 9.29 -16.25 30.89
CA GLU A 331 10.04 -15.05 30.56
C GLU A 331 11.55 -15.25 30.68
N GLY A 332 11.99 -16.14 31.58
CA GLY A 332 13.42 -16.35 31.83
C GLY A 332 14.06 -15.20 32.60
N ARG A 333 15.40 -15.14 32.56
CA ARG A 333 16.16 -14.06 33.19
C ARG A 333 16.39 -12.89 32.25
N LYS A 334 16.62 -11.72 32.83
CA LYS A 334 16.94 -10.51 32.06
C LYS A 334 18.46 -10.39 31.94
N TYR A 335 18.94 -10.24 30.68
CA TYR A 335 20.37 -10.15 30.36
C TYR A 335 20.79 -8.75 29.93
N TYR A 336 22.11 -8.47 30.12
CA TYR A 336 22.75 -7.20 29.77
C TYR A 336 24.03 -7.46 28.98
N PHE A 337 24.42 -6.48 28.13
CA PHE A 337 25.71 -6.54 27.44
C PHE A 337 26.84 -6.25 28.41
N ARG A 338 27.83 -7.17 28.47
CA ARG A 338 29.04 -7.00 29.30
C ARG A 338 30.20 -6.49 28.45
N GLU A 339 30.48 -7.13 27.33
CA GLU A 339 31.56 -6.77 26.42
C GLU A 339 31.10 -6.96 24.98
N ILE A 340 31.50 -6.04 24.08
CA ILE A 340 31.29 -6.16 22.63
C ILE A 340 32.64 -5.96 21.97
N LYS A 341 33.16 -7.01 21.34
CA LYS A 341 34.41 -7.00 20.61
C LYS A 341 34.20 -7.05 19.13
N TRP A 342 35.09 -6.38 18.40
CA TRP A 342 35.12 -6.40 16.95
C TRP A 342 36.31 -7.23 16.48
N GLU A 343 36.10 -8.08 15.48
CA GLU A 343 37.16 -8.90 14.90
C GLU A 343 37.01 -8.94 13.39
N GLY A 344 38.09 -8.64 12.65
CA GLY A 344 38.13 -8.66 11.19
C GLY A 344 37.75 -7.35 10.51
N ASN A 345 37.59 -6.26 11.25
CA ASN A 345 37.27 -4.90 10.74
C ASN A 345 38.57 -4.10 10.50
N PHE A 346 39.06 -4.09 9.28
CA PHE A 346 40.29 -3.37 8.89
C PHE A 346 40.02 -2.00 8.25
N ILE A 347 38.84 -1.76 7.73
CA ILE A 347 38.46 -0.53 7.00
C ILE A 347 37.91 0.51 7.95
N TYR A 348 37.03 0.11 8.86
CA TYR A 348 36.47 0.99 9.90
C TYR A 348 36.93 0.53 11.27
N ASP A 349 37.33 1.49 12.10
CA ASP A 349 37.78 1.22 13.46
C ASP A 349 36.63 0.85 14.41
N ASP A 350 36.96 0.21 15.52
CA ASP A 350 35.98 -0.23 16.54
C ASP A 350 35.13 0.92 17.08
N ALA A 351 35.70 2.12 17.17
CA ALA A 351 34.99 3.30 17.67
C ALA A 351 33.90 3.73 16.72
N THR A 352 34.16 3.76 15.40
CA THR A 352 33.21 4.08 14.36
C THR A 352 32.05 3.08 14.32
N LEU A 353 32.39 1.78 14.31
CA LEU A 353 31.40 0.70 14.28
C LEU A 353 30.54 0.69 15.55
N SER A 354 31.14 0.87 16.72
CA SER A 354 30.44 0.94 18.01
C SER A 354 29.49 2.16 18.08
N ASN A 355 29.88 3.32 17.52
CA ASN A 355 29.04 4.48 17.45
C ASN A 355 27.79 4.24 16.55
N VAL A 356 27.95 3.54 15.41
CA VAL A 356 26.84 3.18 14.54
C VAL A 356 25.95 2.14 15.19
N LEU A 357 26.54 1.15 15.87
CA LEU A 357 25.82 0.12 16.62
C LEU A 357 24.95 0.76 17.73
N GLY A 358 25.51 1.76 18.43
CA GLY A 358 24.79 2.53 19.44
C GLY A 358 24.44 1.73 20.70
N VAL A 359 25.13 0.64 20.96
CA VAL A 359 24.96 -0.22 22.14
C VAL A 359 26.20 -0.17 22.99
N GLN A 360 26.05 -0.03 24.32
CA GLN A 360 27.11 0.11 25.27
C GLN A 360 27.09 -1.01 26.32
N LYS A 361 28.22 -1.18 26.99
CA LYS A 361 28.34 -2.08 28.17
C LYS A 361 27.31 -1.67 29.23
N GLY A 362 26.53 -2.63 29.74
CA GLY A 362 25.48 -2.45 30.72
C GLY A 362 24.09 -2.17 30.13
N ASP A 363 24.00 -2.00 28.81
CA ASP A 363 22.69 -1.91 28.15
C ASP A 363 21.98 -3.25 28.21
N VAL A 364 20.67 -3.18 28.17
CA VAL A 364 19.79 -4.37 28.13
C VAL A 364 20.09 -5.14 26.85
N TYR A 365 20.26 -6.45 26.95
CA TYR A 365 20.44 -7.32 25.80
C TYR A 365 19.24 -7.26 24.86
N ASP A 366 19.45 -6.82 23.64
CA ASP A 366 18.43 -6.70 22.60
C ASP A 366 19.01 -7.17 21.27
N LEU A 367 18.77 -8.44 20.94
CA LEU A 367 19.26 -9.03 19.71
C LEU A 367 18.56 -8.45 18.46
N GLU A 368 17.29 -8.02 18.57
CA GLU A 368 16.56 -7.40 17.46
C GLU A 368 17.18 -6.03 17.10
N LEU A 369 17.56 -5.26 18.12
CA LEU A 369 18.29 -3.99 17.92
C LEU A 369 19.65 -4.25 17.27
N ILE A 370 20.42 -5.21 17.78
CA ILE A 370 21.71 -5.61 17.17
C ILE A 370 21.51 -5.98 15.71
N GLN A 371 20.62 -6.88 15.40
CA GLN A 371 20.34 -7.31 14.01
C GLN A 371 19.92 -6.14 13.11
N THR A 372 19.08 -5.23 13.60
CA THR A 372 18.66 -4.04 12.89
C THR A 372 19.85 -3.13 12.57
N LYS A 373 20.71 -2.87 13.58
CA LYS A 373 21.88 -2.00 13.43
C LYS A 373 23.01 -2.64 12.61
N LEU A 374 23.06 -3.97 12.55
CA LEU A 374 24.02 -4.67 11.72
C LEU A 374 23.59 -4.72 10.25
N ASN A 375 22.32 -5.03 9.98
CA ASN A 375 21.87 -5.40 8.62
C ASN A 375 21.05 -4.31 7.88
N TYR A 376 20.06 -3.75 8.55
CA TYR A 376 19.17 -2.75 7.93
C TYR A 376 18.42 -1.93 8.98
N ASP A 377 18.78 -0.67 9.13
CA ASP A 377 18.05 0.30 9.95
C ASP A 377 17.25 1.26 9.05
N PRO A 378 15.92 1.14 8.99
CA PRO A 378 15.09 2.04 8.19
C PRO A 378 15.10 3.49 8.68
N THR A 379 15.66 3.75 9.86
CA THR A 379 15.66 5.07 10.50
C THR A 379 17.00 5.82 10.42
N GLY A 380 18.06 5.16 9.98
CA GLY A 380 19.38 5.75 9.96
C GLY A 380 20.43 4.90 9.25
N VAL A 381 21.67 5.08 9.61
CA VAL A 381 22.79 4.31 9.09
C VAL A 381 22.92 3.02 9.89
N ASP A 382 23.07 1.91 9.19
CA ASP A 382 23.45 0.61 9.73
C ASP A 382 24.86 0.23 9.26
N ILE A 383 25.45 -0.77 9.92
CA ILE A 383 26.82 -1.19 9.64
C ILE A 383 26.96 -1.78 8.22
N SER A 384 26.00 -2.60 7.79
CA SER A 384 26.01 -3.12 6.42
C SER A 384 25.89 -2.02 5.38
N SER A 385 25.09 -0.98 5.62
CA SER A 385 24.98 0.17 4.71
C SER A 385 26.30 0.92 4.62
N LEU A 386 27.01 1.11 5.75
CA LEU A 386 28.31 1.79 5.78
C LEU A 386 29.32 1.14 4.82
N TYR A 387 29.38 -0.18 4.82
CA TYR A 387 30.27 -0.93 3.92
C TYR A 387 29.71 -1.02 2.50
N MET A 388 28.44 -1.35 2.34
CA MET A 388 27.84 -1.58 1.03
C MET A 388 27.69 -0.28 0.20
N ASP A 389 27.61 0.88 0.83
CA ASP A 389 27.55 2.17 0.12
C ASP A 389 28.93 2.58 -0.41
N ASP A 390 30.00 2.05 0.18
CA ASP A 390 31.38 2.20 -0.33
C ASP A 390 31.84 1.04 -1.24
N GLY A 391 30.92 0.17 -1.65
CA GLY A 391 31.17 -0.86 -2.66
C GLY A 391 31.42 -2.27 -2.09
N TYR A 392 31.50 -2.46 -0.79
CA TYR A 392 31.79 -3.77 -0.19
C TYR A 392 30.55 -4.67 -0.17
N LEU A 393 30.13 -5.10 -1.37
CA LEU A 393 28.95 -5.95 -1.53
C LEU A 393 29.08 -7.31 -0.81
N PHE A 394 30.29 -7.83 -0.73
CA PHE A 394 30.58 -9.13 -0.11
C PHE A 394 30.73 -9.06 1.41
N PHE A 395 30.52 -7.88 1.99
CA PHE A 395 30.51 -7.65 3.42
C PHE A 395 29.51 -8.57 4.14
N ASN A 396 29.97 -9.19 5.22
CA ASN A 396 29.14 -9.97 6.11
C ASN A 396 29.59 -9.77 7.56
N ILE A 397 28.63 -9.77 8.46
CA ILE A 397 28.89 -9.65 9.89
C ILE A 397 28.04 -10.64 10.67
N ASN A 398 28.66 -11.35 11.59
CA ASN A 398 27.99 -12.33 12.43
C ASN A 398 28.25 -12.03 13.91
N PRO A 399 27.25 -11.63 14.68
CA PRO A 399 27.36 -11.49 16.13
C PRO A 399 27.35 -12.87 16.78
N VAL A 400 28.40 -13.18 17.51
CA VAL A 400 28.58 -14.47 18.22
C VAL A 400 28.62 -14.24 19.73
N GLU A 401 27.76 -14.93 20.46
CA GLU A 401 27.82 -14.95 21.92
C GLU A 401 28.99 -15.82 22.34
N VAL A 402 30.05 -15.22 22.90
CA VAL A 402 31.29 -15.93 23.31
C VAL A 402 31.33 -16.24 24.79
N GLY A 403 30.51 -15.58 25.58
CA GLY A 403 30.41 -15.82 27.01
C GLY A 403 29.09 -15.40 27.61
N VAL A 404 28.54 -16.23 28.50
CA VAL A 404 27.37 -15.91 29.30
C VAL A 404 27.75 -16.16 30.78
N SER A 405 27.69 -15.12 31.58
CA SER A 405 28.00 -15.19 33.01
C SER A 405 26.90 -14.52 33.81
N GLU A 406 26.19 -15.28 34.61
CA GLU A 406 25.05 -14.85 35.42
C GLU A 406 23.94 -14.18 34.55
N ASP A 407 23.91 -12.86 34.54
CA ASP A 407 22.97 -12.03 33.79
C ASP A 407 23.61 -11.23 32.62
N SER A 408 24.88 -11.56 32.32
CA SER A 408 25.69 -10.77 31.41
C SER A 408 26.17 -11.58 30.21
N ILE A 409 26.16 -10.96 29.02
CA ILE A 409 26.51 -11.60 27.74
C ILE A 409 27.68 -10.83 27.10
N ASP A 410 28.69 -11.58 26.66
CA ASP A 410 29.76 -11.07 25.80
C ASP A 410 29.45 -11.39 24.34
N LEU A 411 29.55 -10.39 23.49
CA LEU A 411 29.41 -10.52 22.05
C LEU A 411 30.72 -10.28 21.32
N GLU A 412 30.98 -11.11 20.34
CA GLU A 412 32.06 -10.93 19.36
C GLU A 412 31.43 -10.70 17.98
N MET A 413 31.69 -9.51 17.42
CA MET A 413 31.24 -9.12 16.10
C MET A 413 32.25 -9.56 15.06
N ARG A 414 32.05 -10.72 14.45
CA ARG A 414 32.93 -11.25 13.41
C ARG A 414 32.60 -10.63 12.06
N VAL A 415 33.51 -9.79 11.60
CA VAL A 415 33.39 -9.03 10.36
C VAL A 415 34.16 -9.72 9.24
N PHE A 416 33.55 -9.87 8.12
CA PHE A 416 34.16 -10.22 6.84
C PHE A 416 33.89 -9.10 5.85
N GLU A 417 34.93 -8.31 5.52
CA GLU A 417 34.74 -7.11 4.70
C GLU A 417 34.62 -7.40 3.21
N GLY A 418 35.38 -8.39 2.71
CA GLY A 418 35.41 -8.74 1.28
C GLY A 418 36.05 -7.67 0.41
N GLY A 419 35.98 -7.83 -0.90
CA GLY A 419 36.43 -6.85 -1.89
C GLY A 419 35.32 -5.88 -2.31
N GLN A 420 35.73 -4.74 -2.92
CA GLN A 420 34.79 -3.78 -3.49
C GLN A 420 34.25 -4.29 -4.85
N ALA A 421 32.94 -4.38 -4.99
CA ALA A 421 32.28 -4.82 -6.20
C ALA A 421 32.06 -3.66 -7.18
N THR A 422 32.37 -3.89 -8.46
CA THR A 422 32.06 -2.97 -9.57
C THR A 422 30.83 -3.49 -10.32
N ILE A 423 29.91 -2.61 -10.65
CA ILE A 423 28.72 -2.95 -11.46
C ILE A 423 29.19 -3.27 -12.87
N ARG A 424 29.03 -4.54 -13.28
CA ARG A 424 29.39 -4.99 -14.63
C ARG A 424 28.28 -4.75 -15.63
N LYS A 425 27.03 -5.11 -15.28
CA LYS A 425 25.89 -5.11 -16.17
C LYS A 425 24.60 -4.78 -15.42
N VAL A 426 23.70 -4.08 -16.10
CA VAL A 426 22.34 -3.85 -15.59
C VAL A 426 21.33 -4.38 -16.60
N LEU A 427 20.53 -5.35 -16.16
CA LEU A 427 19.43 -5.97 -16.90
C LEU A 427 18.10 -5.38 -16.43
N ILE A 428 17.15 -5.28 -17.34
CA ILE A 428 15.79 -4.84 -17.05
C ILE A 428 14.84 -5.87 -17.68
N THR A 429 13.90 -6.39 -16.90
CA THR A 429 12.90 -7.36 -17.32
C THR A 429 11.51 -6.93 -16.90
N GLY A 430 10.47 -7.37 -17.62
CA GLY A 430 9.06 -7.09 -17.28
C GLY A 430 8.52 -5.72 -17.74
N ASN A 431 9.27 -4.96 -18.54
CA ASN A 431 8.84 -3.69 -19.12
C ASN A 431 8.32 -3.89 -20.57
N GLU A 432 7.17 -4.56 -20.71
CA GLU A 432 6.61 -4.91 -22.04
C GLU A 432 6.06 -3.71 -22.81
N LYS A 433 5.43 -2.76 -22.12
CA LYS A 433 4.83 -1.54 -22.69
C LYS A 433 5.75 -0.34 -22.59
N THR A 434 6.49 -0.23 -21.49
CA THR A 434 7.42 0.87 -21.22
C THR A 434 8.74 0.60 -21.93
N LYS A 435 9.20 1.54 -22.73
CA LYS A 435 10.47 1.39 -23.45
C LYS A 435 11.66 1.37 -22.49
N ASP A 436 12.65 0.52 -22.79
CA ASP A 436 13.84 0.30 -21.94
C ASP A 436 14.55 1.58 -21.52
N TYR A 437 14.71 2.56 -22.44
CA TYR A 437 15.37 3.81 -22.13
C TYR A 437 14.64 4.66 -21.09
N VAL A 438 13.31 4.48 -20.91
CA VAL A 438 12.51 5.18 -19.89
C VAL A 438 12.86 4.69 -18.50
N VAL A 439 13.10 3.39 -18.36
CA VAL A 439 13.59 2.80 -17.11
C VAL A 439 15.05 3.18 -16.89
N ARG A 440 15.87 2.96 -17.90
CA ARG A 440 17.32 3.11 -17.82
C ARG A 440 17.78 4.51 -17.44
N ARG A 441 17.06 5.55 -17.86
CA ARG A 441 17.36 6.95 -17.51
C ARG A 441 17.13 7.28 -16.03
N GLU A 442 16.33 6.50 -15.33
CA GLU A 442 16.07 6.69 -13.89
C GLU A 442 17.05 5.90 -13.01
N LEU A 443 17.84 4.99 -13.58
CA LEU A 443 18.80 4.20 -12.84
C LEU A 443 19.95 5.07 -12.33
N ARG A 444 20.27 4.92 -11.04
CA ARG A 444 21.43 5.54 -10.39
C ARG A 444 22.63 4.60 -10.37
N THR A 445 22.37 3.30 -10.52
CA THR A 445 23.39 2.25 -10.61
C THR A 445 23.76 2.03 -12.05
N VAL A 446 24.94 2.50 -12.46
CA VAL A 446 25.41 2.49 -13.85
C VAL A 446 26.60 1.56 -14.00
N PRO A 447 26.71 0.76 -15.08
CA PRO A 447 27.88 -0.09 -15.33
C PRO A 447 29.21 0.68 -15.24
N GLY A 448 30.22 0.08 -14.61
CA GLY A 448 31.53 0.68 -14.38
C GLY A 448 31.66 1.50 -13.06
N GLN A 449 30.56 1.73 -12.36
CA GLN A 449 30.59 2.36 -11.02
C GLN A 449 30.73 1.31 -9.92
N LYS A 450 31.23 1.72 -8.76
CA LYS A 450 31.19 0.90 -7.55
C LYS A 450 29.74 0.62 -7.15
N PHE A 451 29.49 -0.54 -6.60
CA PHE A 451 28.21 -0.86 -5.99
C PHE A 451 27.88 0.11 -4.85
N SER A 452 26.62 0.50 -4.73
CA SER A 452 26.12 1.26 -3.58
C SER A 452 24.70 0.82 -3.30
N ARG A 453 24.45 0.39 -2.08
CA ARG A 453 23.12 0.00 -1.59
C ARG A 453 22.16 1.19 -1.54
N GLU A 454 22.65 2.35 -1.12
CA GLU A 454 21.87 3.59 -1.10
C GLU A 454 21.36 3.93 -2.50
N LEU A 455 22.22 3.89 -3.52
CA LEU A 455 21.84 4.18 -4.91
C LEU A 455 20.87 3.13 -5.47
N LEU A 456 21.00 1.88 -5.06
CA LEU A 456 20.10 0.80 -5.43
C LEU A 456 18.68 1.04 -4.85
N ILE A 457 18.58 1.29 -3.55
CA ILE A 457 17.32 1.59 -2.84
C ILE A 457 16.70 2.88 -3.40
N ARG A 458 17.52 3.87 -3.69
CA ARG A 458 17.07 5.12 -4.31
C ARG A 458 16.47 4.87 -5.69
N THR A 459 17.13 4.10 -6.53
CA THR A 459 16.60 3.71 -7.86
C THR A 459 15.27 2.96 -7.72
N GLN A 460 15.17 2.02 -6.79
CA GLN A 460 13.92 1.30 -6.51
C GLN A 460 12.79 2.27 -6.16
N ARG A 461 13.06 3.26 -5.33
CA ARG A 461 12.09 4.30 -4.97
C ARG A 461 11.70 5.18 -6.16
N GLU A 462 12.68 5.62 -6.96
CA GLU A 462 12.44 6.45 -8.15
C GLU A 462 11.59 5.68 -9.18
N LEU A 463 11.89 4.43 -9.46
CA LEU A 463 11.10 3.57 -10.36
C LEU A 463 9.67 3.32 -9.83
N SER A 464 9.53 3.08 -8.53
CA SER A 464 8.21 2.90 -7.88
C SER A 464 7.34 4.17 -7.95
N GLN A 465 7.95 5.35 -7.96
CA GLN A 465 7.25 6.63 -8.02
C GLN A 465 6.81 7.03 -9.45
N LEU A 466 7.33 6.38 -10.49
CA LEU A 466 6.90 6.64 -11.87
C LEU A 466 5.42 6.34 -12.11
N GLY A 467 4.85 5.41 -11.33
CA GLY A 467 3.45 4.99 -11.46
C GLY A 467 3.19 4.04 -12.64
N TYR A 468 4.22 3.58 -13.33
CA TYR A 468 4.13 2.61 -14.44
C TYR A 468 4.25 1.18 -13.95
N PHE A 469 4.91 0.98 -12.81
CA PHE A 469 5.23 -0.32 -12.22
C PHE A 469 4.54 -0.46 -10.87
N ASP A 470 4.19 -1.70 -10.52
CA ASP A 470 3.70 -2.06 -9.19
C ASP A 470 4.80 -1.79 -8.15
N PRO A 471 4.62 -0.82 -7.22
CA PRO A 471 5.65 -0.46 -6.26
C PRO A 471 6.12 -1.61 -5.36
N GLN A 472 5.29 -2.63 -5.17
CA GLN A 472 5.62 -3.81 -4.36
C GLN A 472 6.41 -4.87 -5.15
N LYS A 473 6.48 -4.72 -6.48
CA LYS A 473 7.11 -5.64 -7.40
C LYS A 473 8.24 -5.00 -8.22
N VAL A 474 8.76 -3.87 -7.79
CA VAL A 474 10.02 -3.31 -8.29
C VAL A 474 11.14 -3.95 -7.48
N ASN A 475 11.74 -5.00 -8.01
CA ASN A 475 12.70 -5.82 -7.27
C ASN A 475 14.09 -5.75 -7.91
N PRO A 476 15.08 -5.13 -7.23
CA PRO A 476 16.48 -5.22 -7.66
C PRO A 476 17.09 -6.53 -7.15
N ILE A 477 17.66 -7.31 -8.06
CA ILE A 477 18.37 -8.54 -7.77
C ILE A 477 19.85 -8.36 -8.08
N PRO A 478 20.71 -8.08 -7.09
CA PRO A 478 22.14 -8.08 -7.29
C PRO A 478 22.64 -9.54 -7.39
N ILE A 479 23.34 -9.83 -8.49
CA ILE A 479 23.95 -11.13 -8.76
C ILE A 479 25.48 -10.96 -8.65
N PRO A 480 26.06 -11.27 -7.47
CA PRO A 480 27.48 -11.06 -7.23
C PRO A 480 28.33 -12.13 -7.88
N ASN A 481 29.50 -11.72 -8.39
CA ASN A 481 30.56 -12.61 -8.85
C ASN A 481 31.79 -12.35 -7.98
N MET A 482 32.06 -13.27 -7.06
CA MET A 482 33.20 -13.17 -6.13
C MET A 482 34.56 -13.33 -6.81
N VAL A 483 34.62 -13.97 -7.98
CA VAL A 483 35.90 -14.24 -8.67
C VAL A 483 36.43 -12.96 -9.31
N ASP A 484 35.54 -12.18 -9.92
CA ASP A 484 35.91 -10.97 -10.67
C ASP A 484 35.62 -9.69 -9.86
N GLU A 485 35.16 -9.81 -8.61
CA GLU A 485 34.72 -8.70 -7.78
C GLU A 485 33.73 -7.78 -8.49
N THR A 486 32.79 -8.38 -9.21
CA THR A 486 31.75 -7.66 -9.97
C THR A 486 30.35 -8.04 -9.53
N VAL A 487 29.40 -7.21 -9.90
CA VAL A 487 27.99 -7.48 -9.68
C VAL A 487 27.16 -7.14 -10.91
N ASP A 488 26.29 -8.06 -11.30
CA ASP A 488 25.21 -7.77 -12.25
C ASP A 488 23.98 -7.39 -11.46
N ILE A 489 23.25 -6.36 -11.91
CA ILE A 489 22.00 -5.94 -11.28
C ILE A 489 20.86 -6.24 -12.23
N GLU A 490 19.93 -7.09 -11.83
CA GLU A 490 18.70 -7.35 -12.56
C GLU A 490 17.55 -6.61 -11.91
N TRP A 491 16.83 -5.80 -12.69
CA TRP A 491 15.60 -5.14 -12.29
C TRP A 491 14.40 -5.91 -12.82
N GLU A 492 13.76 -6.68 -11.92
CA GLU A 492 12.47 -7.28 -12.23
C GLU A 492 11.35 -6.26 -11.97
N LEU A 493 10.62 -5.94 -13.03
CA LEU A 493 9.53 -4.98 -13.00
C LEU A 493 8.22 -5.68 -13.36
N VAL A 494 7.14 -5.26 -12.75
CA VAL A 494 5.78 -5.68 -13.14
C VAL A 494 5.00 -4.43 -13.48
N GLU A 495 4.59 -4.29 -14.74
CA GLU A 495 3.81 -3.14 -15.18
C GLU A 495 2.40 -3.17 -14.61
N GLN A 496 1.92 -1.99 -14.19
CA GLN A 496 0.55 -1.78 -13.77
C GLN A 496 -0.17 -0.81 -14.70
N PRO A 497 -1.50 -0.80 -14.73
CA PRO A 497 -2.25 0.23 -15.43
C PRO A 497 -1.87 1.61 -14.90
N SER A 498 -1.25 2.42 -15.76
CA SER A 498 -0.77 3.77 -15.40
C SER A 498 -1.78 4.85 -15.73
N ASP A 499 -2.74 4.55 -16.58
CA ASP A 499 -3.77 5.48 -16.99
C ASP A 499 -4.80 5.64 -15.86
N GLN A 500 -5.17 6.87 -15.61
CA GLN A 500 -6.06 7.21 -14.51
C GLN A 500 -7.27 7.97 -15.03
N ILE A 501 -8.44 7.53 -14.59
CA ILE A 501 -9.68 8.28 -14.71
C ILE A 501 -9.87 9.03 -13.38
N GLU A 502 -9.87 10.35 -13.45
CA GLU A 502 -10.17 11.19 -12.30
C GLU A 502 -11.67 11.47 -12.28
N LEU A 503 -12.33 11.01 -11.25
CA LEU A 503 -13.69 11.41 -10.93
C LEU A 503 -13.67 12.01 -9.54
N SER A 504 -13.80 13.31 -9.44
CA SER A 504 -13.80 13.98 -8.15
C SER A 504 -14.91 15.02 -8.06
N GLY A 505 -15.27 15.39 -6.85
CA GLY A 505 -16.21 16.42 -6.58
C GLY A 505 -15.87 17.14 -5.29
N GLY A 506 -16.09 18.44 -5.29
CA GLY A 506 -15.87 19.27 -4.11
C GLY A 506 -17.01 20.23 -3.91
N TRP A 507 -17.31 20.53 -2.65
CA TRP A 507 -18.25 21.61 -2.32
C TRP A 507 -17.44 22.89 -2.17
N GLY A 508 -17.61 23.80 -3.10
CA GLY A 508 -16.85 25.05 -3.12
C GLY A 508 -17.75 26.25 -2.93
N GLY A 509 -17.84 26.74 -1.70
CA GLY A 509 -18.43 28.05 -1.32
C GLY A 509 -19.60 28.52 -2.20
N TYR A 510 -19.38 29.59 -2.93
CA TYR A 510 -20.41 30.25 -3.76
C TYR A 510 -20.93 29.37 -4.93
N TYR A 511 -20.08 28.49 -5.47
CA TYR A 511 -20.46 27.66 -6.62
C TYR A 511 -21.21 26.39 -6.23
N GLY A 512 -21.22 26.00 -4.95
CA GLY A 512 -21.78 24.74 -4.50
C GLY A 512 -20.92 23.55 -4.95
N PHE A 513 -21.55 22.49 -5.43
CA PHE A 513 -20.84 21.27 -5.85
C PHE A 513 -20.21 21.43 -7.23
N VAL A 514 -18.91 21.26 -7.34
CA VAL A 514 -18.16 21.24 -8.61
C VAL A 514 -17.70 19.80 -8.87
N GLY A 515 -18.17 19.22 -9.96
CA GLY A 515 -17.71 17.91 -10.43
C GLY A 515 -16.49 18.04 -11.35
N THR A 516 -15.56 17.12 -11.24
CA THR A 516 -14.39 17.00 -12.12
C THR A 516 -14.39 15.63 -12.77
N LEU A 517 -14.20 15.61 -14.07
CA LEU A 517 -13.92 14.43 -14.86
C LEU A 517 -12.59 14.64 -15.59
N GLY A 518 -11.66 13.71 -15.41
CA GLY A 518 -10.36 13.78 -16.05
C GLY A 518 -9.88 12.42 -16.53
N VAL A 519 -9.05 12.44 -17.56
CA VAL A 519 -8.30 11.27 -18.01
C VAL A 519 -6.83 11.68 -18.10
N SER A 520 -5.98 10.88 -17.48
CA SER A 520 -4.52 11.06 -17.51
C SER A 520 -3.86 9.80 -18.05
N PHE A 521 -3.12 9.95 -19.13
CA PHE A 521 -2.23 8.93 -19.69
C PHE A 521 -0.83 9.19 -19.15
N ASN A 522 -0.36 8.38 -18.20
CA ASN A 522 0.89 8.66 -17.48
C ASN A 522 2.15 8.11 -18.18
N ASN A 523 2.00 7.13 -19.06
CA ASN A 523 3.11 6.59 -19.86
C ASN A 523 2.86 6.86 -21.36
N PHE A 524 2.38 8.05 -21.67
CA PHE A 524 2.02 8.46 -23.03
C PHE A 524 3.24 8.49 -23.97
N SER A 525 2.99 8.26 -25.25
CA SER A 525 3.96 8.41 -26.34
C SER A 525 3.39 9.24 -27.47
N ILE A 526 3.85 10.46 -27.62
CA ILE A 526 3.44 11.31 -28.76
C ILE A 526 3.86 10.72 -30.09
N LYS A 527 4.99 9.99 -30.11
CA LYS A 527 5.50 9.33 -31.33
C LYS A 527 4.58 8.21 -31.80
N GLU A 528 4.06 7.40 -30.86
CA GLU A 528 3.11 6.33 -31.19
C GLU A 528 1.71 6.91 -31.50
N ALA A 529 1.32 8.00 -30.84
CA ALA A 529 0.08 8.71 -31.15
C ALA A 529 0.03 9.21 -32.59
N LEU A 530 1.13 9.75 -33.10
CA LEU A 530 1.23 10.24 -34.49
C LEU A 530 1.23 9.10 -35.53
N LYS A 531 1.55 7.88 -35.16
CA LYS A 531 1.52 6.71 -36.04
C LYS A 531 0.14 6.07 -36.16
N PHE A 532 -0.79 6.39 -35.26
CA PHE A 532 -2.16 5.82 -35.18
C PHE A 532 -2.24 4.28 -35.13
N ASN A 533 -1.15 3.59 -34.77
CA ASN A 533 -1.07 2.13 -34.82
C ASN A 533 -1.54 1.44 -33.54
N LYS A 534 -1.49 2.13 -32.39
CA LYS A 534 -1.84 1.57 -31.09
C LYS A 534 -2.67 2.58 -30.28
N PHE A 535 -3.69 2.06 -29.63
CA PHE A 535 -4.48 2.86 -28.67
C PHE A 535 -4.59 2.08 -27.34
N PRO A 536 -4.30 2.69 -26.18
CA PRO A 536 -3.67 4.01 -26.00
C PRO A 536 -2.20 4.04 -26.43
N PRO A 537 -1.68 5.15 -26.98
CA PRO A 537 -0.28 5.30 -27.38
C PRO A 537 0.60 5.46 -26.12
N MET A 538 1.41 4.43 -25.82
CA MET A 538 2.18 4.34 -24.57
C MET A 538 3.65 4.02 -24.81
N GLY A 539 4.47 4.24 -23.77
CA GLY A 539 5.81 3.68 -23.66
C GLY A 539 6.95 4.68 -23.57
N ASP A 540 6.74 5.99 -23.81
CA ASP A 540 7.81 7.01 -23.77
C ASP A 540 7.90 7.73 -22.40
N GLY A 541 7.03 7.39 -21.44
CA GLY A 541 7.02 7.99 -20.12
C GLY A 541 6.57 9.45 -20.11
N GLN A 542 5.89 9.92 -21.16
CA GLN A 542 5.27 11.23 -21.23
C GLN A 542 3.93 11.22 -20.49
N ARG A 543 3.42 12.40 -20.15
CA ARG A 543 2.10 12.51 -19.52
C ARG A 543 1.21 13.41 -20.37
N LEU A 544 0.04 12.90 -20.70
CA LEU A 544 -1.06 13.67 -21.32
C LEU A 544 -2.27 13.64 -20.39
N SER A 545 -2.80 14.78 -20.04
CA SER A 545 -3.99 14.89 -19.18
C SER A 545 -5.03 15.80 -19.83
N VAL A 546 -6.26 15.34 -19.83
CA VAL A 546 -7.43 16.11 -20.25
C VAL A 546 -8.40 16.13 -19.09
N ARG A 547 -8.81 17.30 -18.65
CA ARG A 547 -9.69 17.48 -17.49
C ARG A 547 -10.81 18.44 -17.82
N ALA A 548 -12.01 18.09 -17.41
CA ALA A 548 -13.19 18.93 -17.46
C ALA A 548 -13.76 19.09 -16.05
N GLN A 549 -14.06 20.33 -15.66
CA GLN A 549 -14.70 20.64 -14.39
C GLN A 549 -15.96 21.44 -14.67
N ALA A 550 -17.05 21.13 -13.98
CA ALA A 550 -18.29 21.85 -14.19
C ALA A 550 -19.13 21.94 -12.92
N ASN A 551 -19.83 23.05 -12.79
CA ASN A 551 -21.01 23.23 -11.95
C ASN A 551 -22.16 23.66 -12.87
N GLY A 552 -22.77 22.69 -13.53
CA GLY A 552 -23.79 22.95 -14.52
C GLY A 552 -23.38 24.00 -15.56
N LYS A 553 -24.23 25.00 -15.77
CA LYS A 553 -23.98 26.13 -16.70
C LYS A 553 -23.17 27.26 -16.05
N ARG A 554 -23.11 27.35 -14.70
CA ARG A 554 -22.51 28.49 -14.00
C ARG A 554 -20.99 28.55 -14.12
N TYR A 555 -20.35 27.39 -14.02
CA TYR A 555 -18.91 27.28 -14.11
C TYR A 555 -18.52 26.08 -14.96
N GLN A 556 -17.61 26.27 -15.88
CA GLN A 556 -17.02 25.22 -16.71
C GLN A 556 -15.53 25.52 -16.90
N SER A 557 -14.69 24.52 -16.83
CA SER A 557 -13.26 24.62 -17.11
C SER A 557 -12.78 23.39 -17.83
N TYR A 558 -11.97 23.57 -18.86
CA TYR A 558 -11.38 22.54 -19.68
C TYR A 558 -9.86 22.75 -19.69
N THR A 559 -9.13 21.74 -19.28
CA THR A 559 -7.67 21.79 -19.21
C THR A 559 -7.08 20.66 -20.02
N VAL A 560 -6.10 20.99 -20.86
CA VAL A 560 -5.26 20.00 -21.56
C VAL A 560 -3.81 20.28 -21.18
N SER A 561 -3.13 19.27 -20.67
CA SER A 561 -1.72 19.38 -20.29
C SER A 561 -0.90 18.23 -20.86
N PHE A 562 0.25 18.56 -21.40
CA PHE A 562 1.26 17.62 -21.86
C PHE A 562 2.56 17.85 -21.12
N GLN A 563 3.25 16.80 -20.72
CA GLN A 563 4.53 16.87 -20.05
C GLN A 563 5.48 15.80 -20.57
N GLU A 564 6.70 16.25 -20.96
CA GLU A 564 7.85 15.38 -21.24
C GLU A 564 8.83 15.53 -20.07
N PRO A 565 9.03 14.50 -19.22
CA PRO A 565 9.88 14.61 -18.04
C PRO A 565 11.38 14.63 -18.34
N TRP A 566 11.81 14.17 -19.54
CA TRP A 566 13.21 14.08 -19.94
C TRP A 566 13.42 14.66 -21.34
N LEU A 567 13.23 15.97 -21.47
CA LEU A 567 13.45 16.66 -22.74
C LEU A 567 14.86 16.42 -23.27
N GLY A 568 14.94 15.83 -24.48
CA GLY A 568 16.20 15.44 -25.08
C GLY A 568 16.81 14.13 -24.57
N GLY A 569 16.18 13.44 -23.60
CA GLY A 569 16.50 12.09 -23.14
C GLY A 569 17.78 11.92 -22.32
N LYS A 570 18.63 12.96 -22.19
CA LYS A 570 19.95 12.87 -21.54
C LYS A 570 19.99 13.40 -20.10
N LYS A 571 19.11 14.34 -19.77
CA LYS A 571 19.05 14.99 -18.45
C LYS A 571 17.60 15.07 -18.00
N PRO A 572 17.31 15.06 -16.69
CA PRO A 572 15.97 15.16 -16.15
C PRO A 572 15.43 16.60 -16.24
N ASN A 573 15.39 17.13 -17.48
CA ASN A 573 14.79 18.41 -17.78
C ASN A 573 13.36 18.18 -18.24
N SER A 574 12.39 18.63 -17.49
CA SER A 574 10.98 18.50 -17.85
C SER A 574 10.54 19.64 -18.74
N PHE A 575 9.72 19.33 -19.74
CA PHE A 575 9.05 20.30 -20.59
C PHE A 575 7.55 20.10 -20.46
N GLY A 576 6.81 21.18 -20.27
CA GLY A 576 5.36 21.15 -20.12
C GLY A 576 4.66 22.16 -21.00
N ILE A 577 3.52 21.77 -21.53
CA ILE A 577 2.56 22.67 -22.19
C ILE A 577 1.22 22.49 -21.51
N ASN A 578 0.58 23.60 -21.17
CA ASN A 578 -0.77 23.57 -20.58
C ASN A 578 -1.66 24.61 -21.24
N TYR A 579 -2.86 24.19 -21.60
CA TYR A 579 -3.93 25.07 -22.05
C TYR A 579 -5.14 24.90 -21.14
N ASN A 580 -5.70 26.03 -20.71
CA ASN A 580 -6.92 26.06 -19.91
C ASN A 580 -7.90 27.03 -20.50
N HIS A 581 -9.15 26.60 -20.66
CA HIS A 581 -10.30 27.45 -20.94
C HIS A 581 -11.28 27.34 -19.80
N SER A 582 -11.62 28.45 -19.15
CA SER A 582 -12.64 28.49 -18.10
C SER A 582 -13.66 29.58 -18.36
N ILE A 583 -14.88 29.30 -18.03
CA ILE A 583 -15.98 30.28 -18.14
C ILE A 583 -16.88 30.21 -16.91
N GLN A 584 -17.11 31.38 -16.35
CA GLN A 584 -18.09 31.60 -15.30
C GLN A 584 -19.23 32.44 -15.85
N ARG A 585 -20.49 31.97 -15.64
CA ARG A 585 -21.69 32.68 -16.07
C ARG A 585 -22.53 33.10 -14.88
N TYR A 586 -23.04 34.31 -14.95
CA TYR A 586 -24.06 34.80 -14.05
C TYR A 586 -25.41 34.55 -14.72
N LEU A 587 -26.24 33.76 -14.03
CA LEU A 587 -27.54 33.34 -14.55
C LEU A 587 -28.65 34.11 -13.83
N ASN A 588 -29.64 34.53 -14.57
CA ASN A 588 -30.90 35.00 -14.01
C ASN A 588 -31.59 33.85 -13.28
N PHE A 589 -32.04 34.09 -12.04
CA PHE A 589 -32.67 33.05 -11.21
C PHE A 589 -34.05 32.61 -11.71
N GLN A 590 -34.73 33.43 -12.56
CA GLN A 590 -36.08 33.14 -13.03
C GLN A 590 -36.09 32.22 -14.26
N ASP A 591 -35.22 32.47 -15.23
CA ASP A 591 -35.21 31.81 -16.53
C ASP A 591 -33.92 31.11 -16.93
N ASN A 592 -32.92 31.08 -16.02
CA ASN A 592 -31.60 30.50 -16.28
C ASN A 592 -30.86 31.09 -17.53
N THR A 593 -31.24 32.30 -17.98
CA THR A 593 -30.52 32.99 -19.05
C THR A 593 -29.20 33.59 -18.51
N THR A 594 -28.18 33.65 -19.37
CA THR A 594 -26.90 34.27 -19.01
C THR A 594 -27.01 35.79 -19.05
N ILE A 595 -26.86 36.44 -17.90
CA ILE A 595 -26.90 37.91 -17.78
C ILE A 595 -25.49 38.52 -17.81
N GLY A 596 -24.47 37.73 -17.59
CA GLY A 596 -23.08 38.18 -17.66
C GLY A 596 -22.12 36.99 -17.60
N SER A 597 -20.88 37.17 -18.00
CA SER A 597 -19.86 36.14 -17.97
C SER A 597 -18.43 36.66 -17.84
N LEU A 598 -17.55 35.82 -17.31
CA LEU A 598 -16.11 35.95 -17.39
C LEU A 598 -15.54 34.69 -18.02
N SER A 599 -14.83 34.81 -19.12
CA SER A 599 -14.07 33.70 -19.70
C SER A 599 -12.57 33.99 -19.61
N VAL A 600 -11.82 32.92 -19.35
CA VAL A 600 -10.36 32.98 -19.25
C VAL A 600 -9.77 31.91 -20.15
N ASN A 601 -8.91 32.32 -21.07
CA ASN A 601 -8.08 31.45 -21.90
C ASN A 601 -6.64 31.60 -21.47
N SER A 602 -6.03 30.52 -21.00
CA SER A 602 -4.65 30.54 -20.53
C SER A 602 -3.83 29.50 -21.29
N PHE A 603 -2.67 29.90 -21.75
CA PHE A 603 -1.66 29.04 -22.37
C PHE A 603 -0.35 29.21 -21.63
N SER A 604 0.30 28.10 -21.27
CA SER A 604 1.60 28.16 -20.61
C SER A 604 2.57 27.10 -21.14
N VAL A 605 3.84 27.48 -21.16
CA VAL A 605 4.97 26.61 -21.46
C VAL A 605 5.91 26.65 -20.28
N SER A 606 6.35 25.48 -19.83
CA SER A 606 7.22 25.34 -18.67
C SER A 606 8.44 24.48 -18.98
N LEU A 607 9.56 24.81 -18.34
CA LEU A 607 10.82 24.08 -18.36
C LEU A 607 11.26 23.87 -16.92
N GLY A 608 11.36 22.62 -16.51
CA GLY A 608 11.85 22.23 -15.20
C GLY A 608 13.23 21.59 -15.28
N ARG A 609 14.07 21.85 -14.29
CA ARG A 609 15.40 21.25 -14.16
C ARG A 609 15.63 20.82 -12.73
N ARG A 610 16.10 19.58 -12.52
CA ARG A 610 16.63 19.14 -11.23
C ARG A 610 18.03 19.75 -11.05
N ALA A 611 18.24 20.40 -9.91
CA ALA A 611 19.56 20.94 -9.55
C ALA A 611 20.40 19.87 -8.88
N ASN A 612 21.72 19.95 -9.00
CA ASN A 612 22.66 19.05 -8.33
C ASN A 612 23.28 19.67 -7.07
N TRP A 613 23.02 20.96 -6.86
CA TRP A 613 23.53 21.74 -5.72
C TRP A 613 22.39 22.62 -5.16
N PRO A 614 22.23 22.74 -3.85
CA PRO A 614 23.00 22.12 -2.75
C PRO A 614 22.76 20.63 -2.56
N ASP A 615 21.64 20.10 -3.00
CA ASP A 615 21.32 18.68 -3.12
C ASP A 615 20.43 18.42 -4.34
N ASP A 616 20.24 17.18 -4.71
CA ASP A 616 19.49 16.79 -5.89
C ASP A 616 17.96 16.66 -5.66
N PHE A 617 17.46 17.09 -4.51
CA PHE A 617 16.02 17.25 -4.25
C PHE A 617 15.49 18.61 -4.74
N PHE A 618 16.38 19.53 -5.13
CA PHE A 618 15.98 20.82 -5.68
C PHE A 618 15.54 20.72 -7.13
N VAL A 619 14.40 21.33 -7.42
CA VAL A 619 13.87 21.49 -8.78
C VAL A 619 13.62 22.98 -9.03
N ILE A 620 14.16 23.49 -10.12
CA ILE A 620 13.91 24.84 -10.62
C ILE A 620 13.00 24.71 -11.84
N SER A 621 11.85 25.35 -11.80
CA SER A 621 10.89 25.38 -12.91
C SER A 621 10.67 26.83 -13.35
N ASN A 622 10.85 27.07 -14.62
CA ASN A 622 10.53 28.34 -15.25
C ASN A 622 9.35 28.14 -16.18
N ALA A 623 8.39 29.04 -16.15
CA ALA A 623 7.24 29.00 -17.04
C ALA A 623 6.93 30.36 -17.61
N VAL A 624 6.42 30.39 -18.82
CA VAL A 624 5.84 31.57 -19.45
C VAL A 624 4.38 31.27 -19.68
N SER A 625 3.53 32.16 -19.21
CA SER A 625 2.08 32.02 -19.38
C SER A 625 1.45 33.27 -19.95
N PHE A 626 0.49 33.08 -20.82
CA PHE A 626 -0.36 34.13 -21.35
C PHE A 626 -1.81 33.80 -21.01
N SER A 627 -2.54 34.74 -20.42
CA SER A 627 -3.94 34.61 -20.06
C SER A 627 -4.73 35.80 -20.62
N LYS A 628 -5.81 35.50 -21.32
CA LYS A 628 -6.79 36.47 -21.77
C LYS A 628 -8.07 36.34 -20.96
N TYR A 629 -8.46 37.37 -20.28
CA TYR A 629 -9.70 37.52 -19.53
C TYR A 629 -10.70 38.30 -20.40
N SER A 630 -11.86 37.75 -20.70
CA SER A 630 -12.92 38.40 -21.46
C SER A 630 -14.16 38.51 -20.59
N LEU A 631 -14.59 39.73 -20.33
CA LEU A 631 -15.69 40.07 -19.47
C LEU A 631 -16.87 40.54 -20.31
N TYR A 632 -18.04 40.02 -20.00
CA TYR A 632 -19.32 40.49 -20.57
C TYR A 632 -20.31 40.68 -19.42
N ASN A 633 -20.72 41.92 -19.19
CA ASN A 633 -21.64 42.34 -18.12
C ASN A 633 -21.30 41.63 -16.78
N TYR A 634 -20.04 41.66 -16.40
CA TYR A 634 -19.53 40.92 -15.24
C TYR A 634 -20.09 41.47 -13.93
N GLN A 635 -20.79 40.63 -13.18
CA GLN A 635 -21.51 40.98 -11.94
C GLN A 635 -20.72 40.61 -10.67
N GLY A 636 -19.48 40.17 -10.82
CA GLY A 636 -18.63 39.71 -9.71
C GLY A 636 -17.90 40.85 -8.99
N PHE A 637 -16.66 40.54 -8.57
CA PHE A 637 -15.83 41.57 -7.94
C PHE A 637 -15.61 42.76 -8.85
N SER A 638 -15.54 43.95 -8.23
CA SER A 638 -15.36 45.17 -8.99
C SER A 638 -13.98 45.20 -9.60
N LEU A 639 -13.92 45.04 -10.90
CA LEU A 639 -12.75 45.31 -11.73
C LEU A 639 -12.71 46.78 -12.16
N GLY A 640 -13.74 47.55 -11.76
CA GLY A 640 -13.96 48.90 -12.25
C GLY A 640 -14.63 48.95 -13.64
N PHE A 641 -14.75 47.80 -14.36
CA PHE A 641 -15.42 47.67 -15.62
C PHE A 641 -16.16 46.31 -15.69
N ALA A 642 -17.27 46.28 -16.36
CA ALA A 642 -18.14 45.10 -16.48
C ALA A 642 -18.01 44.37 -17.83
N THR A 643 -17.52 45.05 -18.84
CA THR A 643 -17.35 44.52 -20.19
C THR A 643 -16.03 45.00 -20.78
N GLY A 644 -15.24 44.11 -21.34
CA GLY A 644 -13.93 44.40 -21.89
C GLY A 644 -12.96 43.20 -21.78
N ASP A 645 -11.74 43.38 -22.22
CA ASP A 645 -10.68 42.37 -22.17
C ASP A 645 -9.52 42.86 -21.30
N ALA A 646 -8.93 41.89 -20.52
CA ALA A 646 -7.65 42.09 -19.86
C ALA A 646 -6.67 40.96 -20.26
N ASN A 647 -5.41 41.28 -20.41
CA ASN A 647 -4.36 40.36 -20.81
C ASN A 647 -3.30 40.28 -19.73
N SER A 648 -2.83 39.08 -19.45
CA SER A 648 -1.74 38.86 -18.50
C SER A 648 -0.65 38.02 -19.16
N PHE A 649 0.56 38.54 -19.18
CA PHE A 649 1.76 37.82 -19.63
C PHE A 649 2.66 37.67 -18.42
N VAL A 650 2.89 36.45 -17.97
CA VAL A 650 3.58 36.15 -16.71
C VAL A 650 4.80 35.30 -16.96
N PHE A 651 5.90 35.71 -16.38
CA PHE A 651 7.08 34.88 -16.21
C PHE A 651 7.09 34.32 -14.79
N ASN A 652 7.02 32.99 -14.66
CA ASN A 652 7.04 32.28 -13.37
C ASN A 652 8.37 31.59 -13.19
N THR A 653 8.99 31.75 -12.03
CA THR A 653 10.11 30.92 -11.57
C THR A 653 9.76 30.31 -10.24
N THR A 654 9.79 28.98 -10.16
CA THR A 654 9.55 28.24 -8.92
C THR A 654 10.79 27.42 -8.57
N VAL A 655 11.32 27.64 -7.37
CA VAL A 655 12.36 26.82 -6.77
C VAL A 655 11.71 25.98 -5.69
N SER A 656 11.77 24.66 -5.81
CA SER A 656 11.19 23.73 -4.86
C SER A 656 12.18 22.67 -4.43
N ARG A 657 12.09 22.25 -3.18
CA ARG A 657 12.84 21.13 -2.61
C ARG A 657 11.85 20.19 -1.92
N ARG A 658 11.85 18.92 -2.31
CA ARG A 658 11.02 17.91 -1.70
C ARG A 658 11.87 16.73 -1.25
N SER A 659 12.08 16.64 0.07
CA SER A 659 12.83 15.55 0.69
C SER A 659 11.97 14.68 1.63
N SER A 660 10.64 14.85 1.58
CA SER A 660 9.70 14.03 2.36
C SER A 660 9.77 12.56 1.94
N ASP A 661 9.78 11.67 2.94
CA ASP A 661 9.95 10.22 2.79
C ASP A 661 8.75 9.50 2.17
N ASN A 662 7.55 10.02 2.36
CA ASN A 662 6.31 9.41 1.86
C ASN A 662 5.33 10.49 1.38
N PRO A 663 4.75 10.36 0.17
CA PRO A 663 3.82 11.35 -0.36
C PRO A 663 2.46 11.39 0.36
N MET A 664 2.01 10.28 0.95
CA MET A 664 0.69 10.19 1.59
C MET A 664 0.73 10.51 3.08
N TYR A 665 1.72 9.96 3.79
CA TYR A 665 1.94 10.21 5.21
C TYR A 665 3.42 10.47 5.47
N PRO A 666 3.90 11.70 5.20
CA PRO A 666 5.29 12.06 5.47
C PRO A 666 5.59 11.98 6.97
N GLN A 667 6.67 11.27 7.32
CA GLN A 667 7.14 11.16 8.71
C GLN A 667 8.40 11.99 8.93
N ARG A 668 9.22 12.15 7.90
CA ARG A 668 10.50 12.88 7.94
C ARG A 668 10.71 13.69 6.67
N GLY A 669 11.60 14.69 6.78
CA GLY A 669 11.99 15.51 5.66
C GLY A 669 11.28 16.85 5.61
N SER A 670 11.40 17.54 4.48
CA SER A 670 10.81 18.85 4.28
C SER A 670 10.33 19.05 2.84
N ASP A 671 9.30 19.84 2.69
CA ASP A 671 8.82 20.35 1.41
C ASP A 671 8.88 21.88 1.47
N VAL A 672 9.71 22.48 0.61
CA VAL A 672 9.92 23.93 0.54
C VAL A 672 9.66 24.37 -0.89
N SER A 673 8.95 25.47 -1.07
CA SER A 673 8.78 26.09 -2.39
C SER A 673 8.77 27.60 -2.30
N LEU A 674 9.47 28.25 -3.21
CA LEU A 674 9.41 29.68 -3.49
C LEU A 674 8.99 29.87 -4.94
N SER A 675 7.86 30.52 -5.15
CA SER A 675 7.35 30.86 -6.48
C SER A 675 7.33 32.36 -6.66
N ILE A 676 7.89 32.81 -7.77
CA ILE A 676 7.99 34.24 -8.15
C ILE A 676 7.30 34.36 -9.50
N ASN A 677 6.24 35.13 -9.55
CA ASN A 677 5.53 35.51 -10.77
C ASN A 677 5.79 36.96 -11.09
N MET A 678 6.20 37.26 -12.30
CA MET A 678 6.50 38.59 -12.74
C MET A 678 5.81 38.86 -14.08
N THR A 679 5.13 39.98 -14.21
CA THR A 679 4.69 40.51 -15.48
C THR A 679 5.71 41.52 -16.02
N PRO A 680 5.73 41.86 -17.31
CA PRO A 680 6.47 43.03 -17.77
C PRO A 680 6.00 44.29 -17.05
N PRO A 681 6.91 45.22 -16.72
CA PRO A 681 6.56 46.49 -16.02
C PRO A 681 6.00 47.53 -17.02
N TYR A 682 4.79 47.27 -17.51
CA TYR A 682 4.16 48.12 -18.54
C TYR A 682 4.05 49.56 -18.15
N SER A 683 3.80 49.83 -16.85
CA SER A 683 3.69 51.20 -16.32
C SER A 683 4.97 52.07 -16.43
N LEU A 684 6.13 51.39 -16.60
CA LEU A 684 7.41 52.05 -16.79
C LEU A 684 7.70 52.41 -18.26
N PHE A 685 6.96 51.80 -19.21
CA PHE A 685 7.25 51.93 -20.63
C PHE A 685 6.12 52.57 -21.43
N ASN A 686 4.89 52.62 -20.90
CA ASN A 686 3.77 53.25 -21.56
C ASN A 686 3.53 54.67 -21.01
N GLU A 687 2.91 55.51 -21.83
CA GLU A 687 2.58 56.92 -21.49
C GLU A 687 1.21 57.01 -20.78
N LEU A 688 0.63 55.90 -20.33
CA LEU A 688 -0.70 55.89 -19.71
C LEU A 688 -0.64 56.54 -18.32
N ASN A 689 -1.53 57.52 -18.10
CA ASN A 689 -1.74 58.03 -16.76
C ASN A 689 -2.64 57.09 -15.96
N TYR A 690 -2.04 56.23 -15.14
CA TYR A 690 -2.73 55.22 -14.37
C TYR A 690 -3.68 55.79 -13.29
N GLU A 691 -3.52 57.02 -12.85
CA GLU A 691 -4.39 57.68 -11.86
C GLU A 691 -5.73 58.06 -12.49
N THR A 692 -5.71 58.56 -13.72
CA THR A 692 -6.90 59.11 -14.40
C THR A 692 -7.47 58.18 -15.48
N ALA A 693 -6.71 57.15 -15.85
CA ALA A 693 -7.16 56.22 -16.90
C ALA A 693 -8.42 55.46 -16.47
N VAL A 694 -9.30 55.22 -17.44
CA VAL A 694 -10.46 54.32 -17.22
C VAL A 694 -9.99 52.89 -16.90
N PRO A 695 -10.73 52.15 -16.11
CA PRO A 695 -10.31 50.81 -15.68
C PRO A 695 -10.04 49.84 -16.82
N GLU A 696 -10.77 49.90 -17.95
CA GLU A 696 -10.57 49.08 -19.14
C GLU A 696 -9.15 49.29 -19.72
N ASP A 697 -8.65 50.52 -19.80
CA ASP A 697 -7.35 50.82 -20.32
C ASP A 697 -6.26 50.52 -19.27
N ARG A 698 -6.55 50.80 -17.99
CA ARG A 698 -5.63 50.56 -16.86
C ARG A 698 -5.29 49.06 -16.75
N TYR A 699 -6.25 48.15 -16.92
CA TYR A 699 -6.10 46.71 -16.76
C TYR A 699 -6.02 45.97 -18.09
N LYS A 700 -5.93 46.63 -19.23
CA LYS A 700 -5.73 46.00 -20.54
C LYS A 700 -4.52 45.05 -20.54
N TRP A 701 -3.47 45.43 -19.85
CA TRP A 701 -2.31 44.59 -19.54
C TRP A 701 -2.14 44.58 -18.03
N VAL A 702 -2.36 43.36 -17.42
CA VAL A 702 -2.23 43.17 -15.98
C VAL A 702 -0.77 43.27 -15.58
N GLU A 703 -0.47 44.08 -14.57
CA GLU A 703 0.88 44.32 -14.09
C GLU A 703 1.00 44.01 -12.61
N TYR A 704 1.96 43.12 -12.24
CA TYR A 704 2.30 42.79 -10.87
C TYR A 704 3.61 42.00 -10.78
N HIS A 705 4.18 41.95 -9.58
CA HIS A 705 5.08 40.88 -9.18
C HIS A 705 4.54 40.23 -7.93
N LYS A 706 4.57 38.87 -7.89
CA LYS A 706 3.97 38.08 -6.81
C LYS A 706 4.98 37.07 -6.31
N TRP A 707 5.12 37.01 -5.01
CA TRP A 707 6.02 36.10 -4.29
C TRP A 707 5.19 35.18 -3.40
N ASN A 708 5.46 33.89 -3.42
CA ASN A 708 4.77 32.93 -2.61
C ASN A 708 5.75 31.91 -2.04
N PHE A 709 5.81 31.79 -0.73
CA PHE A 709 6.70 30.90 -0.01
C PHE A 709 5.91 29.92 0.84
N ASP A 710 6.14 28.62 0.69
CA ASP A 710 5.54 27.55 1.48
C ASP A 710 6.64 26.61 2.00
N LEU A 711 6.73 26.47 3.31
CA LEU A 711 7.64 25.58 4.01
C LEU A 711 6.84 24.62 4.87
N ARG A 712 7.05 23.33 4.68
CA ARG A 712 6.55 22.25 5.54
C ARG A 712 7.71 21.42 6.04
N TYR A 713 7.69 21.08 7.29
CA TYR A 713 8.69 20.22 7.89
C TYR A 713 8.02 19.08 8.64
N TYR A 714 8.62 17.89 8.65
CA TYR A 714 8.04 16.69 9.26
C TYR A 714 9.02 16.12 10.26
N LEU A 715 8.60 16.08 11.53
CA LEU A 715 9.39 15.66 12.68
C LEU A 715 8.70 14.49 13.37
N PRO A 716 9.30 13.29 13.43
CA PRO A 716 8.81 12.21 14.27
C PRO A 716 9.10 12.54 15.75
N VAL A 717 8.05 12.74 16.52
CA VAL A 717 8.16 13.05 17.97
C VAL A 717 8.35 11.78 18.78
N ILE A 718 7.56 10.76 18.44
CA ILE A 718 7.66 9.39 18.94
C ILE A 718 7.28 8.46 17.78
N PRO A 719 7.55 7.16 17.86
CA PRO A 719 7.14 6.23 16.82
C PRO A 719 5.67 6.43 16.43
N LYS A 720 5.41 6.68 15.15
CA LYS A 720 4.09 6.95 14.54
C LYS A 720 3.49 8.36 14.77
N LEU A 721 3.99 9.17 15.70
CA LEU A 721 3.45 10.51 15.92
C LEU A 721 4.34 11.55 15.25
N VAL A 722 3.79 12.30 14.32
CA VAL A 722 4.52 13.29 13.51
C VAL A 722 4.03 14.69 13.82
N LEU A 723 4.96 15.58 14.14
CA LEU A 723 4.74 17.02 14.21
C LEU A 723 5.04 17.63 12.84
N ALA A 724 4.09 18.36 12.28
CA ALA A 724 4.19 18.96 10.95
C ALA A 724 3.94 20.49 11.01
N PRO A 725 4.97 21.30 11.34
CA PRO A 725 4.89 22.75 11.22
C PRO A 725 4.88 23.16 9.74
N ARG A 726 4.12 24.20 9.44
CA ARG A 726 4.05 24.84 8.13
C ARG A 726 4.05 26.33 8.26
N VAL A 727 4.81 26.99 7.40
CA VAL A 727 4.81 28.45 7.22
C VAL A 727 4.49 28.75 5.77
N HIS A 728 3.47 29.59 5.56
CA HIS A 728 3.03 29.97 4.22
C HIS A 728 2.79 31.49 4.21
N PHE A 729 3.49 32.19 3.35
CA PHE A 729 3.30 33.63 3.17
C PHE A 729 3.44 34.02 1.72
N GLY A 730 2.80 35.10 1.36
CA GLY A 730 2.88 35.67 0.01
C GLY A 730 2.73 37.18 0.03
N PHE A 731 3.25 37.76 -1.04
CA PHE A 731 3.22 39.17 -1.28
C PHE A 731 3.02 39.44 -2.77
N ILE A 732 2.24 40.48 -3.09
CA ILE A 732 2.03 40.97 -4.45
C ILE A 732 2.29 42.50 -4.45
N GLY A 733 3.04 42.97 -5.39
CA GLY A 733 3.38 44.40 -5.54
C GLY A 733 3.27 44.90 -6.98
N SER A 734 3.35 46.19 -7.11
CA SER A 734 3.44 46.92 -8.39
C SER A 734 4.87 47.35 -8.62
N TYR A 735 5.29 47.62 -9.86
CA TYR A 735 6.59 48.14 -10.20
C TYR A 735 6.69 49.68 -10.10
N SER A 736 5.54 50.35 -10.03
CA SER A 736 5.44 51.80 -9.97
C SER A 736 4.41 52.22 -8.92
N ASP A 737 4.71 53.27 -8.18
CA ASP A 737 3.77 53.87 -7.25
C ASP A 737 2.52 54.44 -7.93
N LYS A 738 2.62 54.76 -9.23
CA LYS A 738 1.50 55.28 -10.04
C LYS A 738 0.50 54.15 -10.41
N ALA A 739 1.00 52.93 -10.59
CA ALA A 739 0.17 51.76 -10.92
C ALA A 739 -0.05 50.93 -9.64
N SER A 740 -1.15 51.15 -8.96
CA SER A 740 -1.52 50.32 -7.79
C SER A 740 -1.77 48.86 -8.19
N VAL A 741 -1.59 47.93 -7.24
CA VAL A 741 -1.88 46.53 -7.47
C VAL A 741 -3.35 46.33 -7.84
N GLY A 742 -3.59 45.80 -9.03
CA GLY A 742 -4.93 45.58 -9.57
C GLY A 742 -5.72 44.51 -8.79
N PRO A 743 -6.93 44.19 -9.25
CA PRO A 743 -7.81 43.18 -8.63
C PRO A 743 -7.39 41.75 -8.94
N PHE A 744 -6.43 41.56 -9.84
CA PHE A 744 -5.96 40.25 -10.26
C PHE A 744 -4.95 39.68 -9.26
N GLU A 745 -4.91 38.34 -9.15
CA GLU A 745 -3.87 37.59 -8.42
C GLU A 745 -3.82 37.83 -6.90
N ARG A 746 -4.79 38.53 -6.32
CA ARG A 746 -4.82 38.85 -4.88
C ARG A 746 -5.05 37.61 -4.03
N PHE A 747 -4.74 37.74 -2.75
CA PHE A 747 -4.93 36.67 -1.75
C PHE A 747 -6.28 36.82 -1.06
N VAL A 748 -7.03 35.73 -1.01
CA VAL A 748 -8.32 35.62 -0.34
C VAL A 748 -8.18 34.64 0.82
N LEU A 749 -8.59 35.03 2.03
CA LEU A 749 -8.38 34.26 3.26
C LEU A 749 -9.70 33.70 3.78
N GLY A 750 -9.69 32.44 4.18
CA GLY A 750 -10.80 31.78 4.90
C GLY A 750 -11.19 30.41 4.34
N GLY A 751 -11.96 29.66 5.12
CA GLY A 751 -12.56 28.41 4.72
C GLY A 751 -11.61 27.24 4.57
N ASP A 752 -11.99 26.34 3.68
CA ASP A 752 -11.27 25.07 3.43
C ASP A 752 -10.06 25.23 2.47
N GLY A 753 -9.89 26.38 1.85
CA GLY A 753 -8.81 26.62 0.88
C GLY A 753 -8.95 25.78 -0.39
N LEU A 754 -10.13 25.28 -0.69
CA LEU A 754 -10.38 24.48 -1.88
C LEU A 754 -10.16 25.33 -3.14
N THR A 755 -9.25 24.88 -3.97
CA THR A 755 -8.75 25.59 -5.15
C THR A 755 -9.71 25.59 -6.33
N GLY A 756 -10.83 24.91 -6.26
CA GLY A 756 -11.83 24.88 -7.33
C GLY A 756 -12.44 26.24 -7.70
N GLN A 757 -12.15 27.27 -6.91
CA GLN A 757 -12.67 28.64 -7.09
C GLN A 757 -11.61 29.66 -7.52
N ASN A 758 -10.32 29.25 -7.56
CA ASN A 758 -9.20 30.19 -7.76
C ASN A 758 -8.99 30.62 -9.20
N PHE A 759 -9.76 30.09 -10.14
CA PHE A 759 -9.52 30.31 -11.58
C PHE A 759 -10.05 31.66 -12.09
N ILE A 760 -10.72 32.39 -11.22
CA ILE A 760 -11.27 33.69 -11.58
C ILE A 760 -10.31 34.75 -11.14
N LEU A 761 -9.73 35.46 -12.09
CA LEU A 761 -8.77 36.53 -11.86
C LEU A 761 -7.43 36.10 -11.25
N GLY A 762 -7.09 34.81 -11.27
CA GLY A 762 -5.85 34.30 -10.69
C GLY A 762 -5.75 34.37 -9.16
N THR A 763 -6.87 34.60 -8.48
CA THR A 763 -6.91 34.79 -7.02
C THR A 763 -6.51 33.53 -6.27
N ASP A 764 -5.58 33.64 -5.31
CA ASP A 764 -5.20 32.54 -4.43
C ASP A 764 -6.09 32.49 -3.18
N VAL A 765 -6.81 31.39 -2.98
CA VAL A 765 -7.58 31.13 -1.75
C VAL A 765 -6.70 30.46 -0.73
N ILE A 766 -6.44 31.17 0.35
CA ILE A 766 -5.67 30.69 1.49
C ILE A 766 -6.65 30.17 2.54
N GLY A 767 -6.75 28.86 2.68
CA GLY A 767 -7.64 28.24 3.66
C GLY A 767 -7.26 28.63 5.08
N LEU A 768 -8.25 28.84 5.96
CA LEU A 768 -8.08 29.00 7.39
C LEU A 768 -9.24 28.26 8.08
N ARG A 769 -8.92 27.08 8.60
CA ARG A 769 -9.94 26.20 9.24
C ARG A 769 -10.52 26.85 10.47
N GLY A 770 -11.79 26.64 10.74
CA GLY A 770 -12.52 27.34 11.81
C GLY A 770 -13.07 28.70 11.40
N TYR A 771 -12.90 29.12 10.13
CA TYR A 771 -13.49 30.32 9.57
C TYR A 771 -14.29 29.98 8.31
N PRO A 772 -15.37 30.74 8.02
CA PRO A 772 -16.20 30.47 6.85
C PRO A 772 -15.43 30.69 5.53
N ASN A 773 -15.89 30.04 4.48
CA ASN A 773 -15.40 30.28 3.12
C ASN A 773 -15.65 31.74 2.74
N PRO A 774 -14.70 32.41 2.07
CA PRO A 774 -14.89 33.77 1.59
C PRO A 774 -16.06 33.81 0.60
N GLN A 775 -17.09 34.53 0.94
CA GLN A 775 -18.28 34.67 0.09
C GLN A 775 -18.14 35.85 -0.85
N GLN A 776 -18.43 35.62 -2.12
CA GLN A 776 -18.38 36.63 -3.17
C GLN A 776 -19.63 37.55 -3.23
N SER A 777 -20.62 37.36 -2.37
CA SER A 777 -21.89 38.10 -2.45
C SER A 777 -22.03 39.11 -1.31
N ALA A 778 -23.09 39.91 -1.34
CA ALA A 778 -23.48 41.06 -0.54
C ALA A 778 -23.19 41.09 0.99
N ARG A 779 -22.66 40.05 1.60
CA ARG A 779 -22.21 39.99 2.99
C ARG A 779 -20.68 40.15 3.13
N ARG A 780 -20.10 41.14 2.46
CA ARG A 780 -18.65 41.46 2.49
C ARG A 780 -18.17 41.75 3.92
N ALA A 781 -19.04 42.17 4.81
CA ALA A 781 -18.75 42.49 6.20
C ALA A 781 -18.42 41.26 7.08
N THR A 782 -18.58 40.02 6.58
CA THR A 782 -18.39 38.80 7.38
C THR A 782 -17.24 37.89 6.86
N SER A 783 -16.30 38.44 6.10
CA SER A 783 -15.16 37.72 5.54
C SER A 783 -13.87 38.16 6.21
N LEU A 784 -12.92 37.22 6.40
CA LEU A 784 -11.54 37.54 6.81
C LEU A 784 -10.74 38.23 5.71
N THR A 785 -11.22 38.17 4.48
CA THR A 785 -10.56 38.75 3.32
C THR A 785 -10.67 40.26 3.36
N PRO A 786 -9.54 41.01 3.29
CA PRO A 786 -9.58 42.44 3.24
C PRO A 786 -10.37 42.94 2.04
N PHE A 787 -11.18 43.96 2.27
CA PHE A 787 -11.91 44.68 1.24
C PHE A 787 -11.59 46.16 1.29
N ASP A 788 -11.19 46.67 0.16
CA ASP A 788 -10.95 48.09 -0.03
C ASP A 788 -12.24 48.76 -0.52
N SER A 789 -12.80 49.62 0.31
CA SER A 789 -14.03 50.37 -0.01
C SER A 789 -13.88 51.45 -1.04
N GLU A 790 -12.69 52.05 -1.16
CA GLU A 790 -12.41 53.14 -2.11
C GLU A 790 -12.26 52.60 -3.53
N THR A 791 -11.47 51.53 -3.69
CA THR A 791 -11.27 50.89 -5.00
C THR A 791 -12.28 49.80 -5.29
N ASN A 792 -13.08 49.39 -4.31
CA ASN A 792 -14.05 48.29 -4.38
C ASN A 792 -13.38 46.96 -4.74
N ILE A 793 -12.12 46.75 -4.35
CA ILE A 793 -11.33 45.56 -4.62
C ILE A 793 -11.33 44.62 -3.42
N LEU A 794 -11.60 43.32 -3.64
CA LEU A 794 -11.52 42.27 -2.63
C LEU A 794 -10.18 41.54 -2.77
N GLY A 795 -9.56 41.24 -1.65
CA GLY A 795 -8.31 40.48 -1.55
C GLY A 795 -7.13 41.28 -1.02
N GLY A 796 -6.27 40.57 -0.30
CA GLY A 796 -5.02 41.10 0.24
C GLY A 796 -3.90 41.16 -0.81
N ILE A 797 -2.95 42.05 -0.58
CA ILE A 797 -1.68 42.07 -1.31
C ILE A 797 -0.58 41.34 -0.54
N ALA A 798 -0.79 41.03 0.72
CA ALA A 798 0.10 40.22 1.53
C ALA A 798 -0.73 39.26 2.38
N PHE A 799 -0.18 38.11 2.68
CA PHE A 799 -0.75 37.18 3.67
C PHE A 799 0.35 36.44 4.43
N THR A 800 0.03 36.01 5.63
CA THR A 800 0.88 35.11 6.43
C THR A 800 -0.01 34.06 7.07
N LYS A 801 0.45 32.80 7.05
CA LYS A 801 -0.22 31.67 7.68
C LYS A 801 0.79 30.75 8.33
N TYR A 802 0.52 30.39 9.59
CA TYR A 802 1.25 29.40 10.36
C TYR A 802 0.33 28.25 10.71
N ILE A 803 0.83 27.04 10.60
CA ILE A 803 0.10 25.82 10.94
C ILE A 803 1.02 24.92 11.76
N LEU A 804 0.51 24.36 12.83
CA LEU A 804 1.15 23.31 13.58
C LEU A 804 0.18 22.12 13.65
N GLU A 805 0.53 21.02 13.00
CA GLU A 805 -0.26 19.80 13.02
C GLU A 805 0.47 18.69 13.76
N LEU A 806 -0.27 17.96 14.58
CA LEU A 806 0.18 16.71 15.18
C LEU A 806 -0.62 15.56 14.55
N ARG A 807 0.08 14.66 13.86
CA ARG A 807 -0.52 13.62 13.03
C ARG A 807 -0.25 12.25 13.62
N TYR A 808 -1.26 11.39 13.68
CA TYR A 808 -1.17 10.02 14.15
C TYR A 808 -1.82 9.05 13.14
N PRO A 809 -1.09 8.05 12.62
CA PRO A 809 -1.63 7.12 11.65
C PRO A 809 -2.45 6.04 12.35
N VAL A 810 -3.64 5.84 11.86
CA VAL A 810 -4.53 4.74 12.25
C VAL A 810 -4.24 3.50 11.39
N SER A 811 -4.07 3.71 10.08
CA SER A 811 -3.68 2.70 9.11
C SER A 811 -2.74 3.31 8.07
N LEU A 812 -1.63 2.64 7.78
CA LEU A 812 -0.71 3.01 6.70
C LEU A 812 -0.76 1.99 5.54
N ASN A 813 -1.84 1.22 5.44
CA ASN A 813 -2.01 0.30 4.33
C ASN A 813 -2.13 1.11 3.01
N PRO A 814 -1.39 0.77 1.95
CA PRO A 814 -1.46 1.45 0.65
C PRO A 814 -2.86 1.51 0.05
N THR A 815 -3.71 0.51 0.33
CA THR A 815 -5.10 0.48 -0.12
C THR A 815 -6.04 1.37 0.69
N ALA A 816 -5.66 1.75 1.92
CA ALA A 816 -6.46 2.58 2.82
C ALA A 816 -5.57 3.24 3.88
N THR A 817 -4.86 4.30 3.50
CA THR A 817 -4.10 5.12 4.46
C THR A 817 -5.04 6.03 5.21
N ILE A 818 -5.10 5.88 6.55
CA ILE A 818 -5.96 6.66 7.44
C ILE A 818 -5.12 7.25 8.55
N TYR A 819 -5.21 8.56 8.75
CA TYR A 819 -4.60 9.22 9.89
C TYR A 819 -5.48 10.31 10.48
N LEU A 820 -5.36 10.49 11.77
CA LEU A 820 -5.98 11.56 12.53
C LEU A 820 -4.97 12.68 12.73
N LEU A 821 -5.47 13.88 12.87
CA LEU A 821 -4.64 15.05 13.18
C LEU A 821 -5.35 16.00 14.14
N THR A 822 -4.54 16.69 14.92
CA THR A 822 -4.95 17.91 15.64
C THR A 822 -4.15 19.06 15.05
N PHE A 823 -4.75 20.23 15.03
CA PHE A 823 -4.07 21.40 14.49
C PHE A 823 -4.32 22.65 15.30
N VAL A 824 -3.32 23.53 15.26
CA VAL A 824 -3.43 24.93 15.63
C VAL A 824 -2.95 25.74 14.44
N GLU A 825 -3.73 26.73 14.02
CA GLU A 825 -3.33 27.57 12.91
C GLU A 825 -3.70 29.04 13.16
N GLY A 826 -2.93 29.92 12.54
CA GLY A 826 -3.18 31.35 12.55
C GLY A 826 -2.82 31.94 11.21
N GLY A 827 -3.65 32.82 10.69
CA GLY A 827 -3.42 33.49 9.42
C GLY A 827 -4.09 34.83 9.34
N ASN A 828 -3.55 35.70 8.48
CA ASN A 828 -4.16 36.98 8.15
C ASN A 828 -3.76 37.42 6.74
N ALA A 829 -4.54 38.30 6.15
CA ALA A 829 -4.25 38.96 4.89
C ALA A 829 -4.42 40.46 5.01
N TRP A 830 -3.62 41.22 4.27
CA TRP A 830 -3.59 42.68 4.30
C TRP A 830 -3.69 43.25 2.90
N ASN A 831 -4.46 44.29 2.74
CA ASN A 831 -4.61 45.02 1.46
C ASN A 831 -3.61 46.21 1.32
N ASN A 832 -2.84 46.48 2.36
CA ASN A 832 -1.84 47.55 2.40
C ASN A 832 -0.55 47.01 3.04
N SER A 833 0.61 47.37 2.49
CA SER A 833 1.93 46.96 2.99
C SER A 833 2.26 47.60 4.35
N GLU A 834 1.76 48.82 4.61
CA GLU A 834 1.96 49.52 5.88
C GLU A 834 1.23 48.85 7.04
N ALA A 835 0.09 48.23 6.77
CA ALA A 835 -0.70 47.46 7.76
C ALA A 835 -0.15 46.06 8.02
N TYR A 836 0.86 45.62 7.30
CA TYR A 836 1.38 44.26 7.42
C TYR A 836 2.01 44.03 8.80
N ASN A 837 1.44 43.07 9.54
CA ASN A 837 1.97 42.64 10.82
C ASN A 837 1.82 41.10 10.94
N PRO A 838 2.91 40.33 10.78
CA PRO A 838 2.86 38.87 10.72
C PRO A 838 2.42 38.20 12.03
N TYR A 839 2.31 38.95 13.11
CA TYR A 839 1.85 38.46 14.41
C TYR A 839 0.37 38.76 14.71
N LYS A 840 -0.26 39.65 13.93
CA LYS A 840 -1.69 39.92 14.06
C LYS A 840 -2.49 38.90 13.24
N LEU A 841 -2.85 37.77 13.88
CA LEU A 841 -3.41 36.61 13.22
C LEU A 841 -4.82 36.30 13.74
N TYR A 842 -5.67 35.82 12.84
CA TYR A 842 -6.91 35.10 13.19
C TYR A 842 -6.54 33.66 13.51
N ARG A 843 -6.89 33.22 14.73
CA ARG A 843 -6.41 31.96 15.30
C ARG A 843 -7.51 30.91 15.34
N SER A 844 -7.14 29.68 15.09
CA SER A 844 -8.04 28.54 15.24
C SER A 844 -7.31 27.29 15.73
N ALA A 845 -8.07 26.35 16.25
CA ALA A 845 -7.60 25.01 16.59
C ALA A 845 -8.69 23.99 16.27
N GLY A 846 -8.30 22.76 16.06
CA GLY A 846 -9.25 21.72 15.72
C GLY A 846 -8.67 20.34 15.58
N ILE A 847 -9.53 19.44 15.13
CA ILE A 847 -9.21 18.05 14.86
C ILE A 847 -9.60 17.70 13.41
N GLY A 848 -8.93 16.73 12.86
CA GLY A 848 -9.24 16.27 11.51
C GLY A 848 -8.91 14.82 11.28
N ALA A 849 -9.46 14.29 10.21
CA ALA A 849 -9.18 12.97 9.70
C ALA A 849 -8.81 13.05 8.21
N ARG A 850 -7.89 12.21 7.81
CA ARG A 850 -7.51 12.03 6.41
C ARG A 850 -7.66 10.55 6.06
N ILE A 851 -8.37 10.27 4.99
CA ILE A 851 -8.64 8.92 4.50
C ILE A 851 -8.25 8.90 3.02
N PHE A 852 -7.22 8.15 2.71
CA PHE A 852 -6.83 7.94 1.32
C PHE A 852 -7.51 6.67 0.80
N MET A 853 -8.20 6.81 -0.34
CA MET A 853 -8.81 5.72 -1.08
C MET A 853 -8.35 5.80 -2.54
N PRO A 854 -7.76 4.73 -3.11
CA PRO A 854 -7.20 4.76 -4.46
C PRO A 854 -8.17 5.26 -5.54
N ALA A 855 -9.46 4.93 -5.41
CA ALA A 855 -10.50 5.33 -6.37
C ALA A 855 -10.95 6.80 -6.25
N PHE A 856 -10.83 7.41 -5.07
CA PHE A 856 -11.38 8.76 -4.78
C PHE A 856 -10.30 9.77 -4.34
N GLY A 857 -9.06 9.32 -4.17
CA GLY A 857 -7.99 10.16 -3.64
C GLY A 857 -8.06 10.38 -2.14
N LEU A 858 -7.56 11.52 -1.68
CA LEU A 858 -7.52 11.88 -0.26
C LEU A 858 -8.84 12.57 0.14
N LEU A 859 -9.55 11.97 1.07
CA LEU A 859 -10.69 12.55 1.76
C LEU A 859 -10.21 13.26 3.02
N GLY A 860 -10.54 14.53 3.18
CA GLY A 860 -10.27 15.33 4.38
C GLY A 860 -11.56 15.76 5.05
N ILE A 861 -11.62 15.55 6.36
CA ILE A 861 -12.70 16.03 7.23
C ILE A 861 -12.05 16.75 8.40
N ASP A 862 -12.33 18.04 8.58
CA ASP A 862 -11.82 18.81 9.69
C ASP A 862 -12.97 19.50 10.43
N TYR A 863 -12.85 19.55 11.75
CA TYR A 863 -13.62 20.43 12.60
C TYR A 863 -12.69 21.44 13.23
N GLY A 864 -12.84 22.71 12.87
CA GLY A 864 -12.04 23.82 13.37
C GLY A 864 -12.87 24.80 14.19
N TYR A 865 -12.31 25.35 15.26
CA TYR A 865 -12.92 26.40 16.06
C TYR A 865 -12.11 27.68 15.93
N GLY A 866 -12.73 28.74 15.38
CA GLY A 866 -12.14 30.06 15.24
C GLY A 866 -12.31 30.87 16.53
N PHE A 867 -11.22 31.35 17.10
CA PHE A 867 -11.21 32.06 18.40
C PHE A 867 -11.49 33.54 18.26
N ASP A 868 -11.19 34.12 17.10
CA ASP A 868 -11.25 35.58 16.92
C ASP A 868 -12.55 35.96 16.19
N ALA A 869 -12.99 37.19 16.41
CA ALA A 869 -14.17 37.73 15.77
C ALA A 869 -13.91 37.97 14.28
N ILE A 870 -14.91 37.69 13.44
CA ILE A 870 -14.87 38.01 12.03
C ILE A 870 -15.00 39.53 11.85
N PRO A 871 -14.19 40.18 11.00
CA PRO A 871 -14.31 41.62 10.74
C PRO A 871 -15.75 42.04 10.39
N GLY A 872 -16.20 43.17 10.97
CA GLY A 872 -17.57 43.65 10.79
C GLY A 872 -18.64 42.94 11.63
N THR A 873 -18.24 41.95 12.45
CA THR A 873 -19.09 41.32 13.47
C THR A 873 -18.44 41.38 14.84
N SER A 874 -19.21 41.35 15.91
CA SER A 874 -18.72 41.20 17.27
C SER A 874 -18.65 39.74 17.71
N GLU A 875 -19.10 38.81 16.88
CA GLU A 875 -19.18 37.38 17.18
C GLU A 875 -17.93 36.64 16.74
N ARG A 876 -17.48 35.68 17.56
CA ARG A 876 -16.42 34.74 17.21
C ARG A 876 -16.89 33.83 16.05
N SER A 877 -15.95 33.40 15.20
CA SER A 877 -16.29 32.47 14.13
C SER A 877 -16.90 31.16 14.63
N GLY A 878 -16.44 30.69 15.79
CA GLY A 878 -16.97 29.44 16.37
C GLY A 878 -16.57 28.17 15.63
N GLY A 879 -17.38 27.12 15.75
CA GLY A 879 -17.12 25.81 15.14
C GLY A 879 -17.53 25.76 13.69
N GLN A 880 -16.62 25.28 12.82
CA GLN A 880 -16.83 25.12 11.39
C GLN A 880 -16.39 23.71 10.95
N PHE A 881 -17.20 23.06 10.12
CA PHE A 881 -16.82 21.81 9.45
C PHE A 881 -16.26 22.11 8.06
N HIS A 882 -15.14 21.46 7.72
CA HIS A 882 -14.51 21.55 6.42
C HIS A 882 -14.39 20.15 5.84
N PHE A 883 -14.75 20.02 4.58
CA PHE A 883 -14.76 18.74 3.87
C PHE A 883 -14.05 18.88 2.53
N SER A 884 -13.13 17.96 2.22
CA SER A 884 -12.43 17.95 0.94
C SER A 884 -12.33 16.54 0.36
N ILE A 885 -12.45 16.43 -0.95
CA ILE A 885 -12.25 15.18 -1.69
C ILE A 885 -11.22 15.43 -2.79
N GLY A 886 -10.25 14.50 -2.93
CA GLY A 886 -9.26 14.54 -4.01
C GLY A 886 -8.19 15.60 -3.88
N GLN A 887 -8.27 16.49 -2.89
CA GLN A 887 -7.30 17.56 -2.66
C GLN A 887 -6.89 17.63 -1.18
N GLN A 888 -5.63 18.00 -0.94
CA GLN A 888 -5.21 18.40 0.41
C GLN A 888 -5.73 19.80 0.68
N ILE A 889 -6.25 20.05 1.89
CA ILE A 889 -6.58 21.39 2.35
C ILE A 889 -5.27 22.21 2.37
N ARG A 890 -5.24 23.25 1.55
CA ARG A 890 -4.05 24.10 1.37
C ARG A 890 -3.92 25.15 2.44
#